data_eb79da63886f845e4f5d94c7b1e2b2a7
#
_entry.id   eb79da63886f845e4f5d94c7b1e2b2a7
#
_cell.length_a   1.000
_cell.length_b   1.000
_cell.length_c   1.000
_cell.angle_alpha   90.00
_cell.angle_beta   90.00
_cell.angle_gamma   90.00
#
_symmetry.space_group_name_H-M   'P 1'
#
loop_
_entity.id
_entity.type
_entity.pdbx_description
1 polymer ?
#
loop_
_entity_poly.entity_id
_entity_poly.type
_entity_poly.pdbx_seq_one_letter_code
_entity_poly.pdbx_strand_id
1 'polypeptide(L)'
;MNYGYITVASAIPQVRVADVDYNVEQIERFVVDADKRGVEILVFPELSVTGYSCQDLFAQQTLLDRVEKKIADMLEATERCDVISVVGAPICIGGGVYNCAVVCQHGKVLGIVPKRFLPNYGEFYEKRWFASSDDLTESVVIGYAGSWVSVSGEETLFKTARGVKFGIELCEDVWSPLPPSTDLVLSGADIILNLSASDDLIGKNAYLKSLLAQQSARLICGYVYSSCGFGESTQDVVYGGNAFVYENGALVAESERFSLEEQLVVSQIDVDKLRTERRRNTSFVHAQCGHKARVFDADETDERRFELLRHVDSHPFIPENDDMYASCDEIFSIQVCGLAKRLVHTHCKCVVIGISGGLDSTLALLVCVKTFDKLGYDRKGIVGVTMPGFGTTDRTYNNAMTLMKGLDITIREVSIRKSVTQHFEDIGHDINVHDVTYENGQARERTQILMDLSNELGGMVIGTGDLSELALGWATYNGDHMSMYGVNASIPKTLIRYLVSHVAENSVDEQSRTTLLDIIDTPISPELIPADEHGNIKQKTEDLVGPYELHDFFIYNFMRFGFSPAKIYMLARHAFSKDLYSDEVIKHWLKTFVRRFFNQQFKRSCLPDGPKVGSVSLSPRGDWRMPTDASSALWLAECENL
;
A
#
# COMPACT_ATOMS: atom_id res chain seq x y z
N MET A 1 9.34 19.99 5.14
CA MET A 1 8.50 19.27 4.14
C MET A 1 8.04 17.97 4.77
N ASN A 2 6.77 17.65 4.75
CA ASN A 2 6.17 16.49 5.45
C ASN A 2 5.65 15.37 4.52
N TYR A 3 5.94 15.49 3.23
CA TYR A 3 5.63 14.47 2.21
C TYR A 3 4.17 13.98 2.19
N GLY A 4 3.20 14.85 2.58
CA GLY A 4 1.78 14.50 2.60
C GLY A 4 1.32 13.71 3.83
N TYR A 5 2.18 13.46 4.79
CA TYR A 5 1.81 12.82 6.05
C TYR A 5 1.22 13.81 7.05
N ILE A 6 0.26 13.34 7.83
CA ILE A 6 -0.28 14.01 9.02
C ILE A 6 -0.12 13.08 10.22
N THR A 7 0.34 13.63 11.35
CA THR A 7 0.50 12.87 12.58
C THR A 7 -0.77 12.94 13.40
N VAL A 8 -1.34 11.78 13.69
CA VAL A 8 -2.59 11.63 14.47
C VAL A 8 -2.33 10.80 15.71
N ALA A 9 -3.13 11.02 16.74
CA ALA A 9 -3.09 10.19 17.93
C ALA A 9 -4.49 9.89 18.48
N SER A 10 -4.62 8.70 19.06
CA SER A 10 -5.77 8.26 19.85
C SER A 10 -5.33 8.09 21.30
N ALA A 11 -5.97 8.81 22.22
CA ALA A 11 -5.72 8.73 23.66
C ALA A 11 -6.70 7.79 24.33
N ILE A 12 -6.24 7.03 25.31
CA ILE A 12 -7.05 6.24 26.23
C ILE A 12 -6.65 6.66 27.65
N PRO A 13 -7.22 7.74 28.18
CA PRO A 13 -6.94 8.17 29.55
C PRO A 13 -7.58 7.22 30.55
N GLN A 14 -7.02 7.17 31.75
CA GLN A 14 -7.75 6.67 32.89
C GLN A 14 -8.83 7.69 33.27
N VAL A 15 -10.06 7.22 33.44
CA VAL A 15 -11.17 8.08 33.85
C VAL A 15 -11.67 7.73 35.26
N ARG A 16 -12.34 8.68 35.89
CA ARG A 16 -13.15 8.46 37.08
C ARG A 16 -14.55 8.95 36.80
N VAL A 17 -15.53 8.07 36.93
CA VAL A 17 -16.93 8.37 36.62
C VAL A 17 -17.42 9.58 37.43
N ALA A 18 -17.88 10.60 36.74
CA ALA A 18 -18.35 11.90 37.26
C ALA A 18 -17.29 12.78 37.97
N ASP A 19 -16.01 12.38 37.97
CA ASP A 19 -14.92 13.21 38.50
C ASP A 19 -14.32 14.07 37.39
N VAL A 20 -15.03 15.11 37.00
CA VAL A 20 -14.68 16.01 35.89
C VAL A 20 -13.31 16.65 36.07
N ASP A 21 -12.95 17.00 37.31
CA ASP A 21 -11.67 17.62 37.63
C ASP A 21 -10.51 16.69 37.31
N TYR A 22 -10.56 15.46 37.77
CA TYR A 22 -9.54 14.44 37.50
C TYR A 22 -9.45 14.13 35.99
N ASN A 23 -10.60 13.93 35.34
CA ASN A 23 -10.60 13.52 33.93
C ASN A 23 -10.02 14.63 33.03
N VAL A 24 -10.34 15.88 33.28
CA VAL A 24 -9.79 17.02 32.53
C VAL A 24 -8.29 17.16 32.76
N GLU A 25 -7.80 16.98 34.00
CA GLU A 25 -6.36 16.97 34.29
C GLU A 25 -5.63 15.88 33.48
N GLN A 26 -6.23 14.69 33.34
CA GLN A 26 -5.64 13.65 32.47
C GLN A 26 -5.65 14.11 31.00
N ILE A 27 -6.74 14.67 30.49
CA ILE A 27 -6.85 15.19 29.13
C ILE A 27 -5.78 16.25 28.85
N GLU A 28 -5.58 17.21 29.75
CA GLU A 28 -4.55 18.26 29.65
C GLU A 28 -3.15 17.65 29.49
N ARG A 29 -2.82 16.64 30.30
CA ARG A 29 -1.54 15.92 30.21
C ARG A 29 -1.34 15.28 28.84
N PHE A 30 -2.36 14.61 28.31
CA PHE A 30 -2.30 14.01 26.98
C PHE A 30 -2.16 15.04 25.87
N VAL A 31 -2.86 16.18 25.94
CA VAL A 31 -2.73 17.27 24.97
C VAL A 31 -1.30 17.79 24.94
N VAL A 32 -0.71 18.08 26.11
CA VAL A 32 0.68 18.55 26.21
C VAL A 32 1.70 17.50 25.74
N ASP A 33 1.49 16.22 26.04
CA ASP A 33 2.38 15.15 25.57
C ASP A 33 2.28 14.95 24.06
N ALA A 34 1.08 14.92 23.52
CA ALA A 34 0.83 14.82 22.07
C ALA A 34 1.46 15.99 21.30
N ASP A 35 1.30 17.22 21.82
CA ASP A 35 1.90 18.41 21.22
C ASP A 35 3.43 18.32 21.16
N LYS A 36 4.07 17.88 22.25
CA LYS A 36 5.53 17.66 22.29
C LYS A 36 6.01 16.59 21.29
N ARG A 37 5.16 15.59 21.00
CA ARG A 37 5.44 14.53 20.01
C ARG A 37 5.11 14.94 18.57
N GLY A 38 4.67 16.19 18.34
CA GLY A 38 4.35 16.68 17.01
C GLY A 38 3.05 16.13 16.44
N VAL A 39 2.14 15.68 17.29
CA VAL A 39 0.79 15.27 16.90
C VAL A 39 0.00 16.50 16.44
N GLU A 40 -0.72 16.37 15.33
CA GLU A 40 -1.52 17.45 14.77
C GLU A 40 -3.00 17.30 15.11
N ILE A 41 -3.49 16.06 15.24
CA ILE A 41 -4.87 15.75 15.63
C ILE A 41 -4.84 14.68 16.72
N LEU A 42 -5.42 14.99 17.87
CA LEU A 42 -5.57 14.10 19.01
C LEU A 42 -7.05 13.85 19.30
N VAL A 43 -7.47 12.59 19.34
CA VAL A 43 -8.84 12.19 19.66
C VAL A 43 -8.89 11.42 20.98
N PHE A 44 -9.89 11.78 21.80
CA PHE A 44 -10.22 11.13 23.06
C PHE A 44 -11.48 10.27 22.91
N PRO A 45 -11.77 9.37 23.87
CA PRO A 45 -13.02 8.61 23.90
C PRO A 45 -14.28 9.48 24.03
N GLU A 46 -15.40 8.91 23.69
CA GLU A 46 -16.73 9.45 23.92
C GLU A 46 -16.94 9.78 25.40
N LEU A 47 -17.50 10.97 25.70
CA LEU A 47 -17.75 11.45 27.06
C LEU A 47 -16.52 11.38 28.00
N SER A 48 -15.33 11.49 27.48
CA SER A 48 -14.07 11.39 28.24
C SER A 48 -13.93 12.40 29.35
N VAL A 49 -14.64 13.52 29.28
CA VAL A 49 -14.66 14.58 30.33
C VAL A 49 -15.39 14.11 31.59
N THR A 50 -16.43 13.31 31.46
CA THR A 50 -17.25 12.83 32.57
C THR A 50 -17.05 11.36 32.92
N GLY A 51 -16.56 10.57 32.00
CA GLY A 51 -16.80 9.13 31.87
C GLY A 51 -18.16 8.88 31.22
N TYR A 52 -18.22 7.81 30.41
CA TYR A 52 -19.45 7.40 29.71
C TYR A 52 -20.52 6.86 30.64
N SER A 53 -20.13 6.16 31.69
CA SER A 53 -21.02 5.43 32.59
C SER A 53 -21.68 6.27 33.72
N CYS A 54 -21.81 7.57 33.50
CA CYS A 54 -22.48 8.50 34.45
C CYS A 54 -23.99 8.28 34.61
N GLN A 55 -24.65 7.62 33.68
CA GLN A 55 -26.09 7.30 33.73
C GLN A 55 -26.96 8.55 34.01
N ASP A 56 -27.91 8.46 34.97
CA ASP A 56 -28.84 9.56 35.31
C ASP A 56 -28.14 10.82 35.88
N LEU A 57 -26.83 10.74 36.18
CA LEU A 57 -26.07 11.94 36.57
C LEU A 57 -25.95 12.94 35.41
N PHE A 58 -26.11 12.55 34.16
CA PHE A 58 -26.17 13.47 33.02
C PHE A 58 -27.34 14.46 33.11
N ALA A 59 -28.36 14.18 33.91
CA ALA A 59 -29.46 15.13 34.20
C ALA A 59 -29.15 16.12 35.33
N GLN A 60 -27.97 16.03 35.96
CA GLN A 60 -27.61 16.90 37.09
C GLN A 60 -26.90 18.17 36.61
N GLN A 61 -27.51 19.33 36.88
CA GLN A 61 -26.96 20.62 36.49
C GLN A 61 -25.55 20.85 37.05
N THR A 62 -25.27 20.37 38.25
CA THR A 62 -23.94 20.45 38.87
C THR A 62 -22.85 19.79 38.02
N LEU A 63 -23.17 18.65 37.39
CA LEU A 63 -22.22 17.95 36.49
C LEU A 63 -22.00 18.78 35.22
N LEU A 64 -23.08 19.26 34.60
CA LEU A 64 -23.04 20.01 33.35
C LEU A 64 -22.30 21.35 33.49
N ASP A 65 -22.58 22.10 34.57
CA ASP A 65 -21.87 23.35 34.88
C ASP A 65 -20.37 23.11 35.13
N ARG A 66 -20.04 21.99 35.79
CA ARG A 66 -18.64 21.65 36.05
C ARG A 66 -17.90 21.27 34.77
N VAL A 67 -18.54 20.54 33.85
CA VAL A 67 -17.99 20.19 32.52
C VAL A 67 -17.63 21.44 31.73
N GLU A 68 -18.54 22.39 31.56
CA GLU A 68 -18.28 23.63 30.82
C GLU A 68 -17.12 24.42 31.44
N LYS A 69 -17.14 24.59 32.78
CA LYS A 69 -16.08 25.29 33.49
C LYS A 69 -14.72 24.62 33.30
N LYS A 70 -14.64 23.28 33.39
CA LYS A 70 -13.37 22.56 33.32
C LYS A 70 -12.83 22.47 31.88
N ILE A 71 -13.71 22.49 30.87
CA ILE A 71 -13.27 22.66 29.48
C ILE A 71 -12.68 24.07 29.30
N ALA A 72 -13.24 25.11 29.90
CA ALA A 72 -12.65 26.46 29.84
C ALA A 72 -11.26 26.50 30.53
N ASP A 73 -11.10 25.84 31.69
CA ASP A 73 -9.81 25.72 32.39
C ASP A 73 -8.77 24.96 31.47
N MET A 74 -9.18 23.87 30.82
CA MET A 74 -8.35 23.10 29.88
C MET A 74 -7.91 23.96 28.69
N LEU A 75 -8.81 24.74 28.11
CA LEU A 75 -8.50 25.65 27.01
C LEU A 75 -7.41 26.65 27.39
N GLU A 76 -7.51 27.24 28.60
CA GLU A 76 -6.48 28.14 29.12
C GLU A 76 -5.15 27.43 29.33
N ALA A 77 -5.17 26.22 29.92
CA ALA A 77 -3.95 25.42 30.19
C ALA A 77 -3.24 24.98 28.90
N THR A 78 -3.98 24.77 27.82
CA THR A 78 -3.46 24.25 26.51
C THR A 78 -3.41 25.32 25.41
N GLU A 79 -3.56 26.62 25.75
CA GLU A 79 -3.58 27.72 24.78
C GLU A 79 -2.37 27.75 23.83
N ARG A 80 -1.22 27.28 24.32
CA ARG A 80 0.05 27.29 23.54
C ARG A 80 0.31 26.01 22.76
N CYS A 81 -0.58 25.03 22.83
CA CYS A 81 -0.43 23.77 22.12
C CYS A 81 -1.00 23.90 20.70
N ASP A 82 -0.21 23.51 19.69
CA ASP A 82 -0.63 23.51 18.27
C ASP A 82 -1.58 22.35 17.94
N VAL A 83 -1.57 21.29 18.74
CA VAL A 83 -2.39 20.10 18.51
C VAL A 83 -3.87 20.43 18.56
N ILE A 84 -4.62 19.97 17.55
CA ILE A 84 -6.09 20.00 17.58
C ILE A 84 -6.56 18.84 18.43
N SER A 85 -7.18 19.13 19.58
CA SER A 85 -7.72 18.10 20.48
C SER A 85 -9.24 17.97 20.34
N VAL A 86 -9.73 16.72 20.31
CA VAL A 86 -11.15 16.40 20.19
C VAL A 86 -11.56 15.57 21.39
N VAL A 87 -12.36 16.16 22.28
CA VAL A 87 -12.79 15.57 23.56
C VAL A 87 -14.30 15.30 23.57
N GLY A 88 -14.72 14.22 24.24
CA GLY A 88 -16.13 13.88 24.41
C GLY A 88 -16.72 14.52 25.65
N ALA A 89 -17.85 15.24 25.52
CA ALA A 89 -18.53 15.91 26.62
C ALA A 89 -20.07 16.00 26.46
N PRO A 90 -20.84 15.93 27.53
CA PRO A 90 -22.28 16.26 27.50
C PRO A 90 -22.47 17.78 27.45
N ILE A 91 -23.31 18.28 26.54
CA ILE A 91 -23.54 19.70 26.34
C ILE A 91 -25.03 20.02 26.27
N CYS A 92 -25.46 21.07 26.98
CA CYS A 92 -26.84 21.60 26.88
C CYS A 92 -26.97 22.50 25.65
N ILE A 93 -27.92 22.19 24.77
CA ILE A 93 -28.22 22.97 23.58
C ILE A 93 -29.75 23.11 23.47
N GLY A 94 -30.26 24.36 23.53
CA GLY A 94 -31.67 24.62 23.33
C GLY A 94 -32.64 23.90 24.31
N GLY A 95 -32.16 23.48 25.49
CA GLY A 95 -32.97 22.78 26.50
C GLY A 95 -32.85 21.24 26.45
N GLY A 96 -32.14 20.67 25.50
CA GLY A 96 -31.74 19.25 25.45
C GLY A 96 -30.28 19.05 25.87
N VAL A 97 -29.94 17.85 26.36
CA VAL A 97 -28.55 17.44 26.57
C VAL A 97 -28.10 16.59 25.38
N TYR A 98 -26.97 16.90 24.83
CA TYR A 98 -26.38 16.20 23.68
C TYR A 98 -25.05 15.58 24.06
N ASN A 99 -24.79 14.38 23.56
CA ASN A 99 -23.48 13.74 23.59
C ASN A 99 -22.64 14.31 22.43
N CYS A 100 -21.58 15.03 22.73
CA CYS A 100 -20.87 15.85 21.75
C CYS A 100 -19.38 15.58 21.74
N ALA A 101 -18.79 15.73 20.57
CA ALA A 101 -17.36 15.95 20.39
C ALA A 101 -17.09 17.46 20.36
N VAL A 102 -16.14 17.92 21.16
CA VAL A 102 -15.70 19.31 21.26
C VAL A 102 -14.30 19.40 20.63
N VAL A 103 -14.16 20.21 19.59
CA VAL A 103 -12.89 20.42 18.88
C VAL A 103 -12.23 21.69 19.40
N CYS A 104 -11.02 21.56 19.91
CA CYS A 104 -10.29 22.61 20.61
C CYS A 104 -8.91 22.85 20.01
N GLN A 105 -8.48 24.10 19.96
CA GLN A 105 -7.12 24.52 19.61
C GLN A 105 -6.85 25.93 20.13
N HIS A 106 -5.62 26.22 20.55
CA HIS A 106 -5.16 27.57 20.95
C HIS A 106 -6.12 28.32 21.87
N GLY A 107 -6.61 27.65 22.92
CA GLY A 107 -7.49 28.26 23.89
C GLY A 107 -8.94 28.51 23.43
N LYS A 108 -9.36 27.93 22.30
CA LYS A 108 -10.69 28.13 21.70
C LYS A 108 -11.39 26.82 21.40
N VAL A 109 -12.71 26.85 21.43
CA VAL A 109 -13.55 25.83 20.83
C VAL A 109 -13.73 26.18 19.33
N LEU A 110 -13.19 25.35 18.44
CA LEU A 110 -13.35 25.50 17.00
C LEU A 110 -14.75 25.08 16.54
N GLY A 111 -15.33 24.06 17.17
CA GLY A 111 -16.63 23.53 16.83
C GLY A 111 -17.10 22.43 17.78
N ILE A 112 -18.38 22.14 17.71
CA ILE A 112 -19.05 21.08 18.49
C ILE A 112 -19.84 20.21 17.52
N VAL A 113 -19.66 18.88 17.61
CA VAL A 113 -20.36 17.89 16.79
C VAL A 113 -21.20 16.99 17.72
N PRO A 114 -22.53 17.09 17.68
CA PRO A 114 -23.40 16.23 18.46
C PRO A 114 -23.59 14.87 17.77
N LYS A 115 -23.75 13.82 18.59
CA LYS A 115 -24.00 12.43 18.14
C LYS A 115 -25.33 12.31 17.41
N ARG A 116 -25.33 11.55 16.30
CA ARG A 116 -26.52 11.36 15.48
C ARG A 116 -27.32 10.15 15.90
N PHE A 117 -26.71 8.97 15.96
CA PHE A 117 -27.38 7.73 16.32
C PHE A 117 -27.16 7.39 17.80
N LEU A 118 -28.25 7.35 18.55
CA LEU A 118 -28.23 7.03 19.98
C LEU A 118 -28.64 5.58 20.17
N PRO A 119 -27.72 4.68 20.61
CA PRO A 119 -28.08 3.29 20.86
C PRO A 119 -29.11 3.18 21.99
N ASN A 120 -30.15 2.39 21.77
CA ASN A 120 -31.23 2.18 22.71
C ASN A 120 -31.74 0.74 22.64
N TYR A 121 -30.83 -0.19 22.84
CA TYR A 121 -31.04 -1.64 22.82
C TYR A 121 -29.96 -2.34 23.67
N GLY A 122 -30.26 -3.57 24.16
CA GLY A 122 -29.32 -4.32 25.00
C GLY A 122 -28.95 -3.54 26.25
N GLU A 123 -27.66 -3.39 26.46
CA GLU A 123 -27.04 -2.63 27.55
C GLU A 123 -27.08 -1.11 27.35
N PHE A 124 -27.42 -0.63 26.15
CA PHE A 124 -27.41 0.79 25.81
C PHE A 124 -28.83 1.39 25.87
N TYR A 125 -28.96 2.57 26.52
CA TYR A 125 -30.20 3.35 26.63
C TYR A 125 -29.93 4.84 26.59
N GLU A 126 -29.09 5.32 25.67
CA GLU A 126 -28.66 6.73 25.55
C GLU A 126 -29.82 7.71 25.31
N LYS A 127 -30.91 7.26 24.66
CA LYS A 127 -32.12 8.08 24.46
C LYS A 127 -32.79 8.50 25.77
N ARG A 128 -32.41 7.89 26.89
CA ARG A 128 -32.86 8.32 28.22
C ARG A 128 -32.23 9.66 28.63
N TRP A 129 -30.99 9.91 28.15
CA TRP A 129 -30.20 11.06 28.61
C TRP A 129 -29.97 12.09 27.53
N PHE A 130 -29.85 11.70 26.27
CA PHE A 130 -29.40 12.54 25.19
C PHE A 130 -30.42 12.67 24.07
N ALA A 131 -30.39 13.86 23.42
CA ALA A 131 -31.08 14.15 22.17
C ALA A 131 -30.15 13.86 20.97
N SER A 132 -30.73 13.54 19.83
CA SER A 132 -30.00 13.31 18.56
C SER A 132 -29.64 14.63 17.89
N SER A 133 -28.54 14.64 17.11
CA SER A 133 -28.24 15.79 16.24
C SER A 133 -29.34 16.04 15.21
N ASP A 134 -30.10 15.01 14.82
CA ASP A 134 -31.25 15.15 13.89
C ASP A 134 -32.40 16.00 14.49
N ASP A 135 -32.42 16.18 15.82
CA ASP A 135 -33.36 17.05 16.48
C ASP A 135 -33.00 18.55 16.33
N LEU A 136 -31.77 18.86 15.91
CA LEU A 136 -31.31 20.23 15.61
C LEU A 136 -31.66 20.59 14.15
N THR A 137 -32.89 20.99 13.95
CA THR A 137 -33.43 21.35 12.63
C THR A 137 -32.82 22.63 12.04
N GLU A 138 -32.23 23.46 12.88
CA GLU A 138 -31.56 24.72 12.51
C GLU A 138 -30.20 24.81 13.24
N SER A 139 -29.31 25.61 12.67
CA SER A 139 -28.04 25.93 13.32
C SER A 139 -28.25 26.84 14.52
N VAL A 140 -27.78 26.44 15.68
CA VAL A 140 -27.89 27.19 16.95
C VAL A 140 -26.53 27.74 17.35
N VAL A 141 -26.45 29.03 17.67
CA VAL A 141 -25.22 29.64 18.21
C VAL A 141 -25.33 29.65 19.74
N ILE A 142 -24.34 29.01 20.38
CA ILE A 142 -24.24 28.97 21.85
C ILE A 142 -22.93 29.61 22.32
N GLY A 143 -22.98 30.24 23.50
CA GLY A 143 -21.77 30.56 24.26
C GLY A 143 -21.35 29.31 25.05
N TYR A 144 -20.14 28.81 24.85
CA TYR A 144 -19.64 27.63 25.54
C TYR A 144 -18.14 27.76 25.84
N ALA A 145 -17.74 27.57 27.06
CA ALA A 145 -16.36 27.64 27.53
C ALA A 145 -15.60 28.90 27.00
N GLY A 146 -16.25 30.06 27.04
CA GLY A 146 -15.68 31.33 26.58
C GLY A 146 -15.70 31.58 25.07
N SER A 147 -16.19 30.64 24.26
CA SER A 147 -16.28 30.73 22.80
C SER A 147 -17.72 30.84 22.32
N TRP A 148 -17.97 31.54 21.18
CA TRP A 148 -19.26 31.49 20.49
C TRP A 148 -19.21 30.44 19.38
N VAL A 149 -19.99 29.38 19.49
CA VAL A 149 -19.93 28.22 18.61
C VAL A 149 -21.27 27.97 17.94
N SER A 150 -21.25 27.75 16.63
CA SER A 150 -22.43 27.35 15.87
C SER A 150 -22.52 25.83 15.78
N VAL A 151 -23.58 25.27 16.37
CA VAL A 151 -23.86 23.82 16.40
C VAL A 151 -25.05 23.52 15.49
N SER A 152 -24.97 22.44 14.72
CA SER A 152 -26.08 21.96 13.88
C SER A 152 -26.04 20.46 13.69
N GLY A 153 -27.12 19.87 13.17
CA GLY A 153 -27.18 18.49 12.71
C GLY A 153 -26.57 18.26 11.31
N GLU A 154 -26.11 19.33 10.64
CA GLU A 154 -25.49 19.21 9.31
C GLU A 154 -24.06 18.65 9.38
N GLU A 155 -23.63 18.01 8.29
CA GLU A 155 -22.26 17.52 8.13
C GLU A 155 -21.25 18.65 8.35
N THR A 156 -20.33 18.41 9.26
CA THR A 156 -19.32 19.40 9.67
C THR A 156 -17.92 18.84 9.52
N LEU A 157 -17.06 19.59 8.84
CA LEU A 157 -15.65 19.30 8.65
C LEU A 157 -14.78 20.34 9.33
N PHE A 158 -13.61 19.93 9.76
CA PHE A 158 -12.55 20.78 10.23
C PHE A 158 -11.36 20.69 9.29
N LYS A 159 -10.69 21.80 9.05
CA LYS A 159 -9.57 21.86 8.12
C LYS A 159 -8.34 22.38 8.85
N THR A 160 -7.29 21.59 8.88
CA THR A 160 -5.99 21.97 9.46
C THR A 160 -5.32 23.08 8.64
N ALA A 161 -4.37 23.80 9.24
CA ALA A 161 -3.55 24.81 8.54
C ALA A 161 -2.92 24.28 7.24
N ARG A 162 -2.59 23.00 7.18
CA ARG A 162 -2.04 22.34 5.98
C ARG A 162 -3.09 21.84 4.99
N GLY A 163 -4.36 22.15 5.20
CA GLY A 163 -5.44 21.82 4.27
C GLY A 163 -5.90 20.35 4.30
N VAL A 164 -5.57 19.61 5.35
CA VAL A 164 -6.14 18.28 5.61
C VAL A 164 -7.49 18.48 6.26
N LYS A 165 -8.53 17.81 5.74
CA LYS A 165 -9.87 17.88 6.28
C LYS A 165 -10.20 16.63 7.07
N PHE A 166 -10.81 16.80 8.24
CA PHE A 166 -11.33 15.69 9.02
C PHE A 166 -12.77 15.90 9.41
N GLY A 167 -13.51 14.81 9.54
CA GLY A 167 -14.88 14.75 10.05
C GLY A 167 -14.93 13.89 11.31
N ILE A 168 -16.01 14.03 12.06
CA ILE A 168 -16.20 13.37 13.36
C ILE A 168 -17.53 12.63 13.36
N GLU A 169 -17.50 11.41 13.87
CA GLU A 169 -18.69 10.63 14.23
C GLU A 169 -18.49 9.99 15.62
N LEU A 170 -19.57 9.66 16.30
CA LEU A 170 -19.50 9.16 17.68
C LEU A 170 -20.08 7.75 17.78
N CYS A 171 -19.24 6.81 18.18
CA CYS A 171 -19.56 5.44 18.60
C CYS A 171 -20.58 4.74 17.68
N GLU A 172 -21.87 4.73 18.09
CA GLU A 172 -22.97 4.09 17.34
C GLU A 172 -23.10 4.55 15.89
N ASP A 173 -22.65 5.74 15.59
CA ASP A 173 -22.71 6.30 14.24
C ASP A 173 -22.08 5.35 13.21
N VAL A 174 -20.92 4.72 13.51
CA VAL A 174 -20.26 3.79 12.60
C VAL A 174 -21.00 2.45 12.44
N TRP A 175 -21.81 2.06 13.43
CA TRP A 175 -22.58 0.82 13.41
C TRP A 175 -23.87 0.95 12.60
N SER A 176 -24.29 2.18 12.31
CA SER A 176 -25.50 2.44 11.53
C SER A 176 -25.35 1.95 10.08
N PRO A 177 -26.45 1.60 9.39
CA PRO A 177 -26.40 1.21 7.97
C PRO A 177 -25.86 2.31 7.04
N LEU A 178 -26.06 3.58 7.42
CA LEU A 178 -25.56 4.78 6.74
C LEU A 178 -24.80 5.65 7.74
N PRO A 179 -23.53 5.35 8.02
CA PRO A 179 -22.76 6.11 8.98
C PRO A 179 -22.46 7.52 8.47
N PRO A 180 -22.45 8.55 9.34
CA PRO A 180 -22.13 9.94 8.99
C PRO A 180 -20.80 10.08 8.25
N SER A 181 -19.81 9.24 8.57
CA SER A 181 -18.52 9.21 7.88
C SER A 181 -18.65 9.07 6.35
N THR A 182 -19.72 8.47 5.84
CA THR A 182 -19.97 8.37 4.40
C THR A 182 -20.17 9.77 3.80
N ASP A 183 -21.09 10.54 4.33
CA ASP A 183 -21.39 11.89 3.84
C ASP A 183 -20.23 12.86 4.10
N LEU A 184 -19.55 12.74 5.25
CA LEU A 184 -18.39 13.53 5.62
C LEU A 184 -17.24 13.33 4.61
N VAL A 185 -16.94 12.08 4.24
CA VAL A 185 -15.87 11.79 3.28
C VAL A 185 -16.26 12.20 1.86
N LEU A 186 -17.49 11.97 1.44
CA LEU A 186 -17.98 12.43 0.14
C LEU A 186 -18.02 13.96 0.05
N SER A 187 -18.17 14.66 1.19
CA SER A 187 -18.05 16.12 1.31
C SER A 187 -16.60 16.62 1.38
N GLY A 188 -15.63 15.70 1.40
CA GLY A 188 -14.20 16.00 1.25
C GLY A 188 -13.33 15.77 2.48
N ALA A 189 -13.79 15.06 3.52
CA ALA A 189 -12.91 14.65 4.61
C ALA A 189 -11.83 13.69 4.12
N ASP A 190 -10.60 13.89 4.53
CA ASP A 190 -9.48 12.96 4.32
C ASP A 190 -9.41 11.91 5.44
N ILE A 191 -9.85 12.32 6.64
CA ILE A 191 -9.76 11.53 7.87
C ILE A 191 -11.09 11.58 8.60
N ILE A 192 -11.47 10.48 9.21
CA ILE A 192 -12.59 10.38 10.15
C ILE A 192 -12.04 10.08 11.55
N LEU A 193 -12.55 10.81 12.53
CA LEU A 193 -12.32 10.56 13.93
C LEU A 193 -13.61 9.97 14.55
N ASN A 194 -13.46 8.87 15.27
CA ASN A 194 -14.59 8.27 15.98
C ASN A 194 -14.27 8.19 17.47
N LEU A 195 -15.06 8.94 18.25
CA LEU A 195 -15.05 8.91 19.70
C LEU A 195 -16.04 7.84 20.16
N SER A 196 -15.57 6.83 20.87
CA SER A 196 -16.38 5.69 21.27
C SER A 196 -16.34 5.40 22.76
N ALA A 197 -17.40 4.74 23.21
CA ALA A 197 -17.50 4.06 24.49
C ALA A 197 -18.17 2.70 24.24
N SER A 198 -17.47 1.83 23.55
CA SER A 198 -17.96 0.51 23.18
C SER A 198 -17.45 -0.53 24.17
N ASP A 199 -18.38 -1.22 24.83
CA ASP A 199 -18.08 -2.33 25.72
C ASP A 199 -17.47 -3.52 24.95
N ASP A 200 -16.80 -4.41 25.68
CA ASP A 200 -16.19 -5.59 25.10
C ASP A 200 -17.01 -6.86 25.35
N LEU A 201 -17.35 -7.54 24.26
CA LEU A 201 -17.97 -8.85 24.24
C LEU A 201 -17.10 -9.85 23.45
N ILE A 202 -17.24 -11.13 23.73
CA ILE A 202 -16.52 -12.18 22.97
C ILE A 202 -16.87 -12.06 21.49
N GLY A 203 -15.82 -11.92 20.65
CA GLY A 203 -15.97 -11.79 19.19
C GLY A 203 -16.23 -10.37 18.67
N LYS A 204 -16.69 -9.44 19.51
CA LYS A 204 -17.03 -8.06 19.09
C LYS A 204 -15.80 -7.31 18.52
N ASN A 205 -14.62 -7.49 19.11
CA ASN A 205 -13.42 -6.83 18.62
C ASN A 205 -13.03 -7.22 17.19
N ALA A 206 -13.15 -8.50 16.84
CA ALA A 206 -12.88 -8.96 15.47
C ALA A 206 -13.88 -8.34 14.46
N TYR A 207 -15.15 -8.28 14.84
CA TYR A 207 -16.17 -7.60 14.04
C TYR A 207 -15.89 -6.09 13.91
N LEU A 208 -15.55 -5.41 15.01
CA LEU A 208 -15.21 -3.99 15.01
C LEU A 208 -14.02 -3.70 14.09
N LYS A 209 -12.94 -4.47 14.19
CA LYS A 209 -11.78 -4.34 13.28
C LYS A 209 -12.19 -4.49 11.81
N SER A 210 -13.02 -5.48 11.48
CA SER A 210 -13.53 -5.67 10.12
C SER A 210 -14.39 -4.49 9.67
N LEU A 211 -15.26 -3.95 10.53
CA LEU A 211 -16.13 -2.82 10.24
C LEU A 211 -15.30 -1.56 9.93
N LEU A 212 -14.34 -1.23 10.79
CA LEU A 212 -13.49 -0.04 10.62
C LEU A 212 -12.58 -0.17 9.39
N ALA A 213 -11.99 -1.33 9.16
CA ALA A 213 -11.21 -1.61 7.97
C ALA A 213 -12.03 -1.42 6.68
N GLN A 214 -13.25 -1.97 6.65
CA GLN A 214 -14.17 -1.84 5.52
C GLN A 214 -14.61 -0.39 5.31
N GLN A 215 -14.92 0.34 6.38
CA GLN A 215 -15.33 1.75 6.28
C GLN A 215 -14.19 2.62 5.76
N SER A 216 -12.98 2.45 6.30
CA SER A 216 -11.78 3.15 5.82
C SER A 216 -11.47 2.83 4.35
N ALA A 217 -11.55 1.55 3.94
CA ALA A 217 -11.26 1.11 2.57
C ALA A 217 -12.30 1.61 1.57
N ARG A 218 -13.59 1.45 1.87
CA ARG A 218 -14.68 1.86 0.98
C ARG A 218 -14.67 3.37 0.73
N LEU A 219 -14.33 4.16 1.74
CA LEU A 219 -14.26 5.61 1.69
C LEU A 219 -12.87 6.14 1.28
N ILE A 220 -11.88 5.27 1.14
CA ILE A 220 -10.48 5.64 0.83
C ILE A 220 -10.03 6.77 1.76
N CYS A 221 -10.13 6.56 3.06
CA CYS A 221 -9.84 7.57 4.08
C CYS A 221 -8.95 7.04 5.20
N GLY A 222 -8.34 7.97 5.95
CA GLY A 222 -7.83 7.68 7.28
C GLY A 222 -9.00 7.53 8.26
N TYR A 223 -8.89 6.60 9.20
CA TYR A 223 -9.90 6.41 10.23
C TYR A 223 -9.24 6.22 11.59
N VAL A 224 -9.49 7.13 12.52
CA VAL A 224 -8.92 7.14 13.87
C VAL A 224 -10.05 6.87 14.87
N TYR A 225 -9.95 5.75 15.56
CA TYR A 225 -10.93 5.29 16.53
C TYR A 225 -10.35 5.35 17.94
N SER A 226 -11.08 5.91 18.89
CA SER A 226 -10.71 5.99 20.30
C SER A 226 -11.88 5.56 21.18
N SER A 227 -11.71 4.51 21.98
CA SER A 227 -12.74 4.01 22.89
C SER A 227 -12.25 4.02 24.33
N CYS A 228 -13.16 4.24 25.26
CA CYS A 228 -12.84 4.26 26.68
C CYS A 228 -12.28 2.91 27.17
N GLY A 229 -11.50 2.97 28.22
CA GLY A 229 -10.83 1.84 28.84
C GLY A 229 -11.03 1.77 30.35
N PHE A 230 -9.95 1.48 31.04
CA PHE A 230 -9.95 1.34 32.48
C PHE A 230 -10.39 2.64 33.19
N GLY A 231 -11.32 2.49 34.15
CA GLY A 231 -11.85 3.61 34.96
C GLY A 231 -13.35 3.84 34.76
N GLU A 232 -13.95 3.36 33.70
CA GLU A 232 -15.41 3.32 33.55
C GLU A 232 -16.05 2.33 34.53
N SER A 233 -17.37 2.53 34.81
CA SER A 233 -18.09 1.63 35.70
C SER A 233 -18.17 0.21 35.12
N THR A 234 -17.92 -0.76 35.97
CA THR A 234 -18.04 -2.20 35.63
C THR A 234 -19.30 -2.81 36.20
N GLN A 235 -20.34 -2.02 36.37
CA GLN A 235 -21.61 -2.49 36.93
C GLN A 235 -22.18 -3.67 36.12
N ASP A 236 -22.22 -3.56 34.79
CA ASP A 236 -22.76 -4.59 33.92
C ASP A 236 -21.82 -4.92 32.74
N VAL A 237 -20.91 -4.02 32.34
CA VAL A 237 -20.04 -4.12 31.15
C VAL A 237 -18.60 -3.78 31.48
N VAL A 238 -17.68 -4.14 30.57
CA VAL A 238 -16.26 -3.80 30.68
C VAL A 238 -15.82 -3.14 29.38
N TYR A 239 -14.96 -2.14 29.48
CA TYR A 239 -14.41 -1.42 28.36
C TYR A 239 -12.93 -1.76 28.18
N GLY A 240 -12.55 -2.18 26.96
CA GLY A 240 -11.22 -2.74 26.70
C GLY A 240 -10.15 -1.73 26.33
N GLY A 241 -10.48 -0.46 26.14
CA GLY A 241 -9.51 0.55 25.73
C GLY A 241 -9.00 0.34 24.29
N ASN A 242 -9.93 0.20 23.36
CA ASN A 242 -9.58 0.01 21.94
C ASN A 242 -9.26 1.35 21.27
N ALA A 243 -8.04 1.46 20.72
CA ALA A 243 -7.67 2.55 19.82
C ALA A 243 -7.12 1.95 18.52
N PHE A 244 -7.59 2.46 17.38
CA PHE A 244 -7.16 1.99 16.07
C PHE A 244 -6.90 3.16 15.13
N VAL A 245 -5.85 3.03 14.30
CA VAL A 245 -5.61 3.92 13.17
C VAL A 245 -5.62 3.08 11.90
N TYR A 246 -6.56 3.36 11.01
CA TYR A 246 -6.64 2.73 9.69
C TYR A 246 -6.33 3.73 8.59
N GLU A 247 -5.75 3.24 7.50
CA GLU A 247 -5.50 3.99 6.26
C GLU A 247 -5.93 3.14 5.06
N ASN A 248 -7.00 3.54 4.39
CA ASN A 248 -7.52 2.80 3.21
C ASN A 248 -7.65 1.29 3.47
N GLY A 249 -8.20 0.93 4.63
CA GLY A 249 -8.46 -0.44 5.05
C GLY A 249 -7.30 -1.15 5.77
N ALA A 250 -6.09 -0.64 5.68
CA ALA A 250 -4.95 -1.21 6.38
C ALA A 250 -4.89 -0.70 7.84
N LEU A 251 -4.72 -1.60 8.79
CA LEU A 251 -4.44 -1.26 10.19
C LEU A 251 -3.00 -0.73 10.30
N VAL A 252 -2.84 0.49 10.79
CA VAL A 252 -1.54 1.16 10.89
C VAL A 252 -1.01 1.15 12.32
N ALA A 253 -1.90 1.31 13.30
CA ALA A 253 -1.56 1.26 14.72
C ALA A 253 -2.77 0.84 15.54
N GLU A 254 -2.51 0.19 16.68
CA GLU A 254 -3.52 -0.22 17.65
C GLU A 254 -3.00 -0.16 19.08
N SER A 255 -3.93 -0.03 20.06
CA SER A 255 -3.64 -0.11 21.48
C SER A 255 -3.56 -1.54 21.98
N GLU A 256 -2.96 -1.72 23.17
CA GLU A 256 -3.10 -2.94 23.96
C GLU A 256 -4.47 -2.97 24.63
N ARG A 257 -5.24 -4.03 24.37
CA ARG A 257 -6.56 -4.22 24.97
C ARG A 257 -6.48 -4.62 26.43
N PHE A 258 -7.46 -4.17 27.21
CA PHE A 258 -7.58 -4.48 28.64
C PHE A 258 -6.37 -4.04 29.47
N SER A 259 -5.60 -3.07 28.98
CA SER A 259 -4.55 -2.44 29.79
C SER A 259 -5.18 -1.67 30.97
N LEU A 260 -4.54 -1.76 32.13
CA LEU A 260 -4.90 -0.96 33.29
C LEU A 260 -4.19 0.41 33.28
N GLU A 261 -3.26 0.59 32.34
CA GLU A 261 -2.49 1.81 32.16
C GLU A 261 -3.08 2.67 31.04
N GLU A 262 -2.90 3.96 31.16
CA GLU A 262 -3.23 4.91 30.10
C GLU A 262 -2.38 4.70 28.84
N GLN A 263 -2.93 4.99 27.65
CA GLN A 263 -2.22 4.80 26.39
C GLN A 263 -2.37 6.00 25.46
N LEU A 264 -1.30 6.33 24.73
CA LEU A 264 -1.32 7.28 23.62
C LEU A 264 -0.80 6.57 22.38
N VAL A 265 -1.70 6.21 21.48
CA VAL A 265 -1.39 5.56 20.21
C VAL A 265 -1.13 6.63 19.17
N VAL A 266 0.14 6.84 18.82
CA VAL A 266 0.56 7.84 17.83
C VAL A 266 0.90 7.15 16.52
N SER A 267 0.39 7.69 15.41
CA SER A 267 0.71 7.21 14.06
C SER A 267 0.60 8.33 13.03
N GLN A 268 0.83 7.98 11.78
CA GLN A 268 0.76 8.91 10.65
C GLN A 268 -0.14 8.37 9.55
N ILE A 269 -0.88 9.26 8.90
CA ILE A 269 -1.73 8.95 7.74
C ILE A 269 -1.15 9.65 6.51
N ASP A 270 -0.98 8.92 5.43
CA ASP A 270 -0.52 9.45 4.13
C ASP A 270 -1.70 10.00 3.33
N VAL A 271 -1.99 11.28 3.53
CA VAL A 271 -3.11 11.97 2.87
C VAL A 271 -2.90 12.08 1.35
N ASP A 272 -1.66 12.24 0.88
CA ASP A 272 -1.37 12.29 -0.55
C ASP A 272 -1.67 10.95 -1.25
N LYS A 273 -1.37 9.85 -0.58
CA LYS A 273 -1.74 8.49 -1.04
C LYS A 273 -3.25 8.37 -1.17
N LEU A 274 -4.01 8.74 -0.12
CA LEU A 274 -5.47 8.68 -0.13
C LEU A 274 -6.06 9.53 -1.25
N ARG A 275 -5.59 10.77 -1.40
CA ARG A 275 -6.05 11.69 -2.46
C ARG A 275 -5.72 11.18 -3.86
N THR A 276 -4.57 10.51 -4.03
CA THR A 276 -4.20 9.90 -5.30
C THR A 276 -5.11 8.73 -5.65
N GLU A 277 -5.40 7.85 -4.71
CA GLU A 277 -6.33 6.74 -4.90
C GLU A 277 -7.74 7.24 -5.27
N ARG A 278 -8.26 8.26 -4.58
CA ARG A 278 -9.55 8.88 -4.89
C ARG A 278 -9.59 9.45 -6.30
N ARG A 279 -8.55 10.20 -6.72
CA ARG A 279 -8.49 10.78 -8.08
C ARG A 279 -8.53 9.74 -9.19
N ARG A 280 -7.98 8.55 -8.94
CA ARG A 280 -8.00 7.43 -9.90
C ARG A 280 -9.32 6.65 -9.90
N ASN A 281 -10.08 6.73 -8.84
CA ASN A 281 -11.34 6.01 -8.67
C ASN A 281 -12.51 6.87 -9.19
N THR A 282 -12.90 6.64 -10.45
CA THR A 282 -13.99 7.41 -11.09
C THR A 282 -15.34 7.23 -10.41
N SER A 283 -15.60 6.07 -9.80
CA SER A 283 -16.82 5.83 -9.02
C SER A 283 -16.84 6.66 -7.75
N PHE A 284 -15.70 6.81 -7.08
CA PHE A 284 -15.57 7.68 -5.91
C PHE A 284 -15.80 9.15 -6.29
N VAL A 285 -15.13 9.62 -7.36
CA VAL A 285 -15.30 11.00 -7.85
C VAL A 285 -16.77 11.28 -8.22
N HIS A 286 -17.45 10.32 -8.84
CA HIS A 286 -18.87 10.45 -9.17
C HIS A 286 -19.74 10.51 -7.91
N ALA A 287 -19.46 9.69 -6.91
CA ALA A 287 -20.22 9.65 -5.65
C ALA A 287 -20.13 10.97 -4.85
N GLN A 288 -19.05 11.75 -5.02
CA GLN A 288 -18.90 13.06 -4.35
C GLN A 288 -19.88 14.12 -4.85
N CYS A 289 -20.54 13.91 -6.01
CA CYS A 289 -21.45 14.89 -6.58
C CYS A 289 -22.65 15.17 -5.67
N GLY A 290 -22.83 16.44 -5.28
CA GLY A 290 -23.96 16.88 -4.48
C GLY A 290 -23.75 16.88 -2.98
N HIS A 291 -22.71 16.20 -2.46
CA HIS A 291 -22.38 16.24 -1.04
C HIS A 291 -21.68 17.56 -0.66
N LYS A 292 -22.09 18.12 0.47
CA LYS A 292 -21.55 19.38 1.01
C LYS A 292 -21.51 19.29 2.53
N ALA A 293 -20.52 19.95 3.11
CA ALA A 293 -20.39 20.11 4.56
C ALA A 293 -20.03 21.55 4.91
N ARG A 294 -20.34 21.95 6.13
CA ARG A 294 -19.78 23.16 6.74
C ARG A 294 -18.31 22.90 7.03
N VAL A 295 -17.44 23.88 6.79
CA VAL A 295 -16.01 23.73 7.04
C VAL A 295 -15.55 24.79 8.01
N PHE A 296 -14.92 24.40 9.12
CA PHE A 296 -14.27 25.27 10.06
C PHE A 296 -12.76 25.17 9.88
N ASP A 297 -12.09 26.28 9.67
CA ASP A 297 -10.62 26.32 9.59
C ASP A 297 -10.02 26.33 10.99
N ALA A 298 -9.02 25.48 11.20
CA ALA A 298 -8.15 25.52 12.37
C ALA A 298 -7.15 26.67 12.26
N ASP A 299 -6.59 27.07 13.39
CA ASP A 299 -5.57 28.12 13.44
C ASP A 299 -4.25 27.68 12.80
N GLU A 300 -3.43 28.62 12.37
CA GLU A 300 -2.07 28.38 11.88
C GLU A 300 -1.21 27.76 12.99
N THR A 301 -0.28 26.92 12.60
CA THR A 301 0.64 26.23 13.51
C THR A 301 2.09 26.45 13.10
N ASP A 302 3.01 26.29 14.04
CA ASP A 302 4.44 26.39 13.76
C ASP A 302 4.90 25.24 12.86
N GLU A 303 5.87 25.53 11.96
CA GLU A 303 6.53 24.49 11.17
C GLU A 303 7.34 23.55 12.07
N ARG A 304 6.98 22.28 12.07
CA ARG A 304 7.68 21.24 12.83
C ARG A 304 8.55 20.38 11.91
N ARG A 305 9.66 19.90 12.45
CA ARG A 305 10.51 18.96 11.74
C ARG A 305 9.72 17.64 11.56
N PHE A 306 9.60 17.22 10.31
CA PHE A 306 8.98 15.94 9.98
C PHE A 306 9.93 14.78 10.29
N GLU A 307 9.41 13.78 10.98
CA GLU A 307 10.02 12.46 11.20
C GLU A 307 9.00 11.39 10.83
N LEU A 308 9.41 10.39 10.05
CA LEU A 308 8.53 9.29 9.69
C LEU A 308 8.48 8.28 10.83
N LEU A 309 7.29 8.05 11.38
CA LEU A 309 7.05 7.13 12.50
C LEU A 309 6.59 5.74 12.02
N ARG A 310 6.22 5.62 10.74
CA ARG A 310 5.68 4.38 10.18
C ARG A 310 6.77 3.43 9.72
N HIS A 311 6.52 2.15 9.88
CA HIS A 311 7.29 1.13 9.15
C HIS A 311 7.05 1.28 7.65
N VAL A 312 8.12 1.13 6.86
CA VAL A 312 8.07 1.11 5.39
C VAL A 312 8.62 -0.23 4.93
N ASP A 313 7.76 -1.02 4.29
CA ASP A 313 8.17 -2.30 3.73
C ASP A 313 9.16 -2.08 2.57
N SER A 314 10.32 -2.73 2.65
CA SER A 314 11.36 -2.67 1.61
C SER A 314 11.02 -3.51 0.36
N HIS A 315 10.10 -4.47 0.49
CA HIS A 315 9.72 -5.39 -0.56
C HIS A 315 8.21 -5.40 -0.83
N PRO A 316 7.61 -4.28 -1.26
CA PRO A 316 6.16 -4.06 -1.27
C PRO A 316 5.39 -4.95 -2.28
N PHE A 317 6.07 -5.73 -3.09
CA PHE A 317 5.46 -6.73 -3.97
C PHE A 317 5.39 -8.13 -3.35
N ILE A 318 6.11 -8.35 -2.26
CA ILE A 318 6.11 -9.64 -1.58
C ILE A 318 4.96 -9.64 -0.59
N PRO A 319 4.03 -10.60 -0.65
CA PRO A 319 2.97 -10.69 0.34
C PRO A 319 3.53 -10.79 1.75
N GLU A 320 3.13 -9.88 2.63
CA GLU A 320 3.40 -10.03 4.07
C GLU A 320 2.47 -11.13 4.59
N ASN A 321 2.98 -12.11 5.35
CA ASN A 321 2.25 -12.89 6.33
C ASN A 321 2.30 -14.41 6.23
N ASP A 322 1.68 -15.02 7.24
CA ASP A 322 1.40 -16.44 7.49
C ASP A 322 0.73 -17.18 6.29
N ASP A 323 0.33 -16.45 5.24
CA ASP A 323 -0.37 -16.95 4.06
C ASP A 323 0.43 -16.77 2.75
N MET A 324 1.75 -16.70 2.82
CA MET A 324 2.60 -16.57 1.63
C MET A 324 2.38 -17.73 0.64
N TYR A 325 2.10 -18.93 1.15
CA TYR A 325 1.83 -20.09 0.30
C TYR A 325 0.55 -19.93 -0.51
N ALA A 326 -0.54 -19.49 0.12
CA ALA A 326 -1.80 -19.23 -0.58
C ALA A 326 -1.65 -18.10 -1.61
N SER A 327 -0.90 -17.07 -1.29
CA SER A 327 -0.61 -15.98 -2.22
C SER A 327 0.21 -16.45 -3.43
N CYS A 328 1.22 -17.30 -3.24
CA CYS A 328 1.98 -17.90 -4.35
C CYS A 328 1.09 -18.78 -5.24
N ASP A 329 0.23 -19.60 -4.65
CA ASP A 329 -0.71 -20.45 -5.40
C ASP A 329 -1.74 -19.61 -6.18
N GLU A 330 -2.21 -18.48 -5.63
CA GLU A 330 -3.09 -17.55 -6.34
C GLU A 330 -2.38 -16.91 -7.52
N ILE A 331 -1.13 -16.44 -7.35
CA ILE A 331 -0.31 -15.89 -8.42
C ILE A 331 -0.14 -16.89 -9.56
N PHE A 332 0.27 -18.14 -9.26
CA PHE A 332 0.37 -19.19 -10.26
C PHE A 332 -0.97 -19.46 -10.92
N SER A 333 -2.06 -19.48 -10.17
CA SER A 333 -3.40 -19.71 -10.72
C SER A 333 -3.79 -18.66 -11.74
N ILE A 334 -3.49 -17.38 -11.49
CA ILE A 334 -3.73 -16.28 -12.43
C ILE A 334 -2.90 -16.46 -13.70
N GLN A 335 -1.57 -16.73 -13.58
CA GLN A 335 -0.68 -16.95 -14.72
C GLN A 335 -1.13 -18.14 -15.56
N VAL A 336 -1.40 -19.28 -14.92
CA VAL A 336 -1.84 -20.53 -15.53
C VAL A 336 -3.18 -20.36 -16.25
N CYS A 337 -4.17 -19.73 -15.62
CA CYS A 337 -5.47 -19.49 -16.26
C CYS A 337 -5.36 -18.55 -17.46
N GLY A 338 -4.48 -17.54 -17.39
CA GLY A 338 -4.20 -16.64 -18.51
C GLY A 338 -3.64 -17.40 -19.72
N LEU A 339 -2.60 -18.20 -19.52
CA LEU A 339 -1.99 -19.00 -20.57
C LEU A 339 -2.95 -20.10 -21.09
N ALA A 340 -3.64 -20.80 -20.19
CA ALA A 340 -4.60 -21.84 -20.55
C ALA A 340 -5.69 -21.31 -21.50
N LYS A 341 -6.27 -20.12 -21.17
CA LYS A 341 -7.27 -19.50 -22.04
C LYS A 341 -6.70 -19.17 -23.43
N ARG A 342 -5.45 -18.72 -23.50
CA ARG A 342 -4.80 -18.40 -24.77
C ARG A 342 -4.61 -19.67 -25.62
N LEU A 343 -4.09 -20.75 -25.03
CA LEU A 343 -3.89 -22.04 -25.70
C LEU A 343 -5.20 -22.66 -26.20
N VAL A 344 -6.23 -22.65 -25.37
CA VAL A 344 -7.56 -23.16 -25.76
C VAL A 344 -8.15 -22.34 -26.90
N HIS A 345 -8.03 -21.00 -26.84
CA HIS A 345 -8.58 -20.11 -27.88
C HIS A 345 -7.90 -20.29 -29.24
N THR A 346 -6.58 -20.45 -29.25
CA THR A 346 -5.79 -20.61 -30.48
C THR A 346 -5.73 -22.06 -30.95
N HIS A 347 -6.30 -23.01 -30.17
CA HIS A 347 -6.19 -24.45 -30.40
C HIS A 347 -4.76 -24.97 -30.40
N CYS A 348 -3.80 -24.20 -29.84
CA CYS A 348 -2.42 -24.61 -29.72
C CYS A 348 -2.24 -25.68 -28.65
N LYS A 349 -1.53 -26.73 -29.00
CA LYS A 349 -1.08 -27.80 -28.08
C LYS A 349 0.45 -27.87 -27.98
N CYS A 350 1.12 -26.83 -28.47
CA CYS A 350 2.57 -26.70 -28.42
C CYS A 350 2.92 -25.27 -27.94
N VAL A 351 3.90 -25.17 -27.06
CA VAL A 351 4.55 -23.90 -26.68
C VAL A 351 6.04 -24.01 -26.87
N VAL A 352 6.66 -22.94 -27.32
CA VAL A 352 8.11 -22.82 -27.50
C VAL A 352 8.62 -21.77 -26.52
N ILE A 353 9.61 -22.13 -25.74
CA ILE A 353 10.16 -21.26 -24.70
C ILE A 353 11.68 -21.33 -24.65
N GLY A 354 12.36 -20.19 -24.63
CA GLY A 354 13.82 -20.13 -24.47
C GLY A 354 14.19 -20.35 -23.00
N ILE A 355 15.06 -21.33 -22.74
CA ILE A 355 15.50 -21.66 -21.37
C ILE A 355 16.99 -21.32 -21.26
N SER A 356 17.26 -20.21 -20.53
CA SER A 356 18.64 -19.77 -20.26
C SER A 356 19.23 -20.45 -19.02
N GLY A 357 18.40 -20.98 -18.13
CA GLY A 357 18.81 -21.47 -16.81
C GLY A 357 18.78 -20.38 -15.73
N GLY A 358 18.26 -19.20 -16.05
CA GLY A 358 17.98 -18.11 -15.09
C GLY A 358 16.56 -18.16 -14.52
N LEU A 359 16.29 -17.34 -13.50
CA LEU A 359 15.03 -17.31 -12.75
C LEU A 359 13.79 -17.08 -13.62
N ASP A 360 13.86 -16.14 -14.56
CA ASP A 360 12.70 -15.72 -15.37
C ASP A 360 12.23 -16.82 -16.31
N SER A 361 13.18 -17.45 -17.04
CA SER A 361 12.89 -18.58 -17.91
C SER A 361 12.41 -19.80 -17.11
N THR A 362 12.91 -19.98 -15.89
CA THR A 362 12.49 -21.04 -14.97
C THR A 362 11.04 -20.82 -14.51
N LEU A 363 10.67 -19.64 -14.05
CA LEU A 363 9.28 -19.33 -13.66
C LEU A 363 8.33 -19.53 -14.84
N ALA A 364 8.67 -19.00 -16.01
CA ALA A 364 7.85 -19.14 -17.21
C ALA A 364 7.65 -20.62 -17.62
N LEU A 365 8.69 -21.44 -17.49
CA LEU A 365 8.62 -22.89 -17.74
C LEU A 365 7.69 -23.58 -16.73
N LEU A 366 7.80 -23.26 -15.43
CA LEU A 366 6.92 -23.82 -14.39
C LEU A 366 5.45 -23.45 -14.64
N VAL A 367 5.17 -22.23 -15.09
CA VAL A 367 3.82 -21.81 -15.51
C VAL A 367 3.34 -22.64 -16.71
N CYS A 368 4.18 -22.90 -17.72
CA CYS A 368 3.84 -23.75 -18.86
C CYS A 368 3.50 -25.17 -18.41
N VAL A 369 4.31 -25.77 -17.55
CA VAL A 369 4.09 -27.15 -17.03
C VAL A 369 2.76 -27.21 -16.25
N LYS A 370 2.55 -26.32 -15.29
CA LYS A 370 1.28 -26.28 -14.53
C LYS A 370 0.07 -26.04 -15.46
N THR A 371 0.24 -25.28 -16.54
CA THR A 371 -0.83 -25.02 -17.52
C THR A 371 -1.17 -26.28 -18.32
N PHE A 372 -0.16 -27.01 -18.80
CA PHE A 372 -0.35 -28.26 -19.56
C PHE A 372 -0.98 -29.34 -18.68
N ASP A 373 -0.49 -29.48 -17.45
CA ASP A 373 -1.10 -30.41 -16.47
C ASP A 373 -2.58 -30.08 -16.21
N LYS A 374 -2.90 -28.79 -16.01
CA LYS A 374 -4.28 -28.34 -15.77
C LYS A 374 -5.20 -28.58 -16.97
N LEU A 375 -4.68 -28.46 -18.19
CA LEU A 375 -5.44 -28.74 -19.43
C LEU A 375 -5.47 -30.22 -19.81
N GLY A 376 -4.72 -31.08 -19.13
CA GLY A 376 -4.54 -32.48 -19.51
C GLY A 376 -3.80 -32.64 -20.83
N TYR A 377 -2.91 -31.69 -21.18
CA TYR A 377 -2.08 -31.76 -22.36
C TYR A 377 -0.78 -32.53 -22.04
N ASP A 378 -0.24 -33.21 -23.06
CA ASP A 378 1.04 -33.87 -22.93
C ASP A 378 2.17 -32.84 -22.77
N ARG A 379 2.96 -32.94 -21.69
CA ARG A 379 4.12 -32.06 -21.43
C ARG A 379 5.14 -32.08 -22.57
N LYS A 380 5.14 -33.10 -23.44
CA LYS A 380 5.95 -33.13 -24.66
C LYS A 380 5.57 -32.03 -25.68
N GLY A 381 4.41 -31.44 -25.54
CA GLY A 381 4.04 -30.22 -26.28
C GLY A 381 4.74 -28.94 -25.77
N ILE A 382 5.45 -29.00 -24.65
CA ILE A 382 6.31 -27.92 -24.17
C ILE A 382 7.70 -28.13 -24.76
N VAL A 383 8.14 -27.23 -25.66
CA VAL A 383 9.45 -27.30 -26.32
C VAL A 383 10.37 -26.27 -25.67
N GLY A 384 11.18 -26.72 -24.73
CA GLY A 384 12.24 -25.91 -24.11
C GLY A 384 13.47 -25.86 -25.04
N VAL A 385 13.86 -24.65 -25.41
CA VAL A 385 14.99 -24.42 -26.32
C VAL A 385 16.14 -23.78 -25.55
N THR A 386 17.26 -24.49 -25.42
CA THR A 386 18.51 -23.89 -24.95
C THR A 386 19.35 -23.46 -26.14
N MET A 387 19.88 -22.24 -26.11
CA MET A 387 20.55 -21.60 -27.23
C MET A 387 21.93 -21.07 -26.80
N PRO A 388 22.93 -21.97 -26.65
CA PRO A 388 24.25 -21.57 -26.21
C PRO A 388 24.87 -20.53 -27.16
N GLY A 389 25.25 -19.38 -26.59
CA GLY A 389 25.93 -18.28 -27.25
C GLY A 389 27.37 -18.13 -26.78
N PHE A 390 27.90 -16.90 -26.82
CA PHE A 390 29.28 -16.61 -26.41
C PHE A 390 29.42 -16.44 -24.89
N GLY A 391 28.36 -16.04 -24.19
CA GLY A 391 28.34 -15.79 -22.73
C GLY A 391 27.72 -16.88 -21.88
N THR A 392 27.25 -17.98 -22.48
CA THR A 392 26.61 -19.07 -21.73
C THR A 392 27.62 -19.81 -20.87
N THR A 393 27.33 -19.95 -19.55
CA THR A 393 28.16 -20.66 -18.60
C THR A 393 27.75 -22.14 -18.47
N ASP A 394 28.68 -23.00 -18.04
CA ASP A 394 28.39 -24.42 -17.82
C ASP A 394 27.32 -24.61 -16.72
N ARG A 395 27.31 -23.76 -15.69
CA ARG A 395 26.33 -23.82 -14.57
C ARG A 395 24.91 -23.60 -15.09
N THR A 396 24.68 -22.49 -15.76
CA THR A 396 23.34 -22.14 -16.26
C THR A 396 22.87 -23.14 -17.34
N TYR A 397 23.77 -23.59 -18.23
CA TYR A 397 23.45 -24.63 -19.19
C TYR A 397 23.03 -25.95 -18.51
N ASN A 398 23.81 -26.42 -17.52
CA ASN A 398 23.51 -27.66 -16.80
C ASN A 398 22.19 -27.56 -16.02
N ASN A 399 21.93 -26.42 -15.39
CA ASN A 399 20.67 -26.17 -14.68
C ASN A 399 19.47 -26.22 -15.64
N ALA A 400 19.57 -25.57 -16.82
CA ALA A 400 18.54 -25.61 -17.85
C ALA A 400 18.26 -27.05 -18.30
N MET A 401 19.30 -27.80 -18.65
CA MET A 401 19.18 -29.17 -19.13
C MET A 401 18.61 -30.12 -18.06
N THR A 402 19.05 -30.00 -16.82
CA THR A 402 18.58 -30.84 -15.71
C THR A 402 17.12 -30.56 -15.39
N LEU A 403 16.73 -29.30 -15.30
CA LEU A 403 15.36 -28.89 -15.04
C LEU A 403 14.39 -29.37 -16.14
N MET A 404 14.74 -29.16 -17.42
CA MET A 404 13.92 -29.58 -18.55
C MET A 404 13.73 -31.11 -18.61
N LYS A 405 14.77 -31.88 -18.27
CA LYS A 405 14.70 -33.35 -18.18
C LYS A 405 13.79 -33.77 -17.01
N GLY A 406 13.95 -33.17 -15.81
CA GLY A 406 13.15 -33.49 -14.64
C GLY A 406 11.67 -33.19 -14.84
N LEU A 407 11.33 -32.17 -15.62
CA LEU A 407 9.95 -31.78 -15.95
C LEU A 407 9.33 -32.58 -17.10
N ASP A 408 10.09 -33.48 -17.70
CA ASP A 408 9.68 -34.37 -18.81
C ASP A 408 9.14 -33.65 -20.06
N ILE A 409 9.74 -32.50 -20.44
CA ILE A 409 9.38 -31.72 -21.61
C ILE A 409 10.22 -32.12 -22.85
N THR A 410 9.85 -31.60 -24.01
CA THR A 410 10.69 -31.73 -25.24
C THR A 410 11.84 -30.73 -25.18
N ILE A 411 13.06 -31.19 -25.40
CA ILE A 411 14.28 -30.37 -25.35
C ILE A 411 14.85 -30.20 -26.73
N ARG A 412 15.16 -28.96 -27.10
CA ARG A 412 15.99 -28.66 -28.30
C ARG A 412 17.18 -27.81 -27.88
N GLU A 413 18.34 -28.15 -28.46
CA GLU A 413 19.58 -27.39 -28.33
C GLU A 413 19.95 -26.81 -29.69
N VAL A 414 20.08 -25.48 -29.76
CA VAL A 414 20.42 -24.75 -30.99
C VAL A 414 21.52 -23.73 -30.69
N SER A 415 22.75 -24.01 -31.07
CA SER A 415 23.86 -23.06 -30.91
C SER A 415 23.71 -21.87 -31.86
N ILE A 416 23.71 -20.64 -31.32
CA ILE A 416 23.62 -19.41 -32.12
C ILE A 416 24.98 -18.92 -32.64
N ARG A 417 26.09 -19.56 -32.27
CA ARG A 417 27.44 -19.02 -32.54
C ARG A 417 27.71 -18.81 -34.03
N LYS A 418 27.33 -19.77 -34.88
CA LYS A 418 27.59 -19.68 -36.32
C LYS A 418 26.78 -18.61 -37.01
N SER A 419 25.48 -18.53 -36.72
CA SER A 419 24.58 -17.55 -37.31
C SER A 419 24.93 -16.13 -36.88
N VAL A 420 25.22 -15.92 -35.60
CA VAL A 420 25.63 -14.61 -35.07
C VAL A 420 27.00 -14.19 -35.65
N THR A 421 27.97 -15.11 -35.78
CA THR A 421 29.26 -14.79 -36.39
C THR A 421 29.06 -14.35 -37.84
N GLN A 422 28.29 -15.11 -38.64
CA GLN A 422 27.97 -14.74 -40.03
C GLN A 422 27.24 -13.38 -40.11
N HIS A 423 26.28 -13.16 -39.23
CA HIS A 423 25.58 -11.87 -39.17
C HIS A 423 26.53 -10.70 -38.90
N PHE A 424 27.48 -10.85 -37.98
CA PHE A 424 28.45 -9.79 -37.69
C PHE A 424 29.40 -9.54 -38.88
N GLU A 425 29.85 -10.60 -39.57
CA GLU A 425 30.60 -10.48 -40.80
C GLU A 425 29.81 -9.70 -41.87
N ASP A 426 28.53 -10.04 -42.08
CA ASP A 426 27.66 -9.41 -43.09
C ASP A 426 27.44 -7.93 -42.86
N ILE A 427 27.32 -7.50 -41.57
CA ILE A 427 27.16 -6.09 -41.22
C ILE A 427 28.48 -5.33 -40.96
N GLY A 428 29.64 -6.04 -41.06
CA GLY A 428 30.95 -5.46 -40.82
C GLY A 428 31.27 -5.14 -39.37
N HIS A 429 30.63 -5.83 -38.41
CA HIS A 429 30.87 -5.64 -36.98
C HIS A 429 32.01 -6.57 -36.51
N ASP A 430 32.98 -6.00 -35.77
CA ASP A 430 34.08 -6.81 -35.20
C ASP A 430 33.57 -7.59 -33.98
N ILE A 431 33.60 -8.93 -34.05
CA ILE A 431 33.16 -9.85 -33.00
C ILE A 431 33.90 -9.66 -31.66
N ASN A 432 35.08 -9.04 -31.68
CA ASN A 432 35.84 -8.73 -30.46
C ASN A 432 35.37 -7.45 -29.74
N VAL A 433 34.51 -6.68 -30.38
CA VAL A 433 33.91 -5.47 -29.78
C VAL A 433 32.60 -5.85 -29.10
N HIS A 434 32.64 -6.01 -27.78
CA HIS A 434 31.50 -6.42 -26.96
C HIS A 434 30.61 -5.20 -26.57
N ASP A 435 30.02 -4.58 -27.57
CA ASP A 435 29.11 -3.45 -27.44
C ASP A 435 27.62 -3.85 -27.49
N VAL A 436 26.75 -2.90 -27.52
CA VAL A 436 25.28 -3.08 -27.63
C VAL A 436 24.90 -3.85 -28.91
N THR A 437 25.67 -3.74 -29.99
CA THR A 437 25.44 -4.50 -31.25
C THR A 437 25.70 -5.97 -31.04
N TYR A 438 26.81 -6.27 -30.34
CA TYR A 438 27.17 -7.64 -29.98
C TYR A 438 26.13 -8.33 -29.09
N GLU A 439 25.62 -7.62 -28.07
CA GLU A 439 24.60 -8.16 -27.19
C GLU A 439 23.26 -8.34 -27.92
N ASN A 440 22.79 -7.30 -28.60
CA ASN A 440 21.51 -7.31 -29.28
C ASN A 440 21.44 -8.28 -30.47
N GLY A 441 22.57 -8.51 -31.17
CA GLY A 441 22.65 -9.49 -32.23
C GLY A 441 22.34 -10.90 -31.72
N GLN A 442 22.93 -11.29 -30.61
CA GLN A 442 22.68 -12.60 -30.00
C GLN A 442 21.23 -12.76 -29.50
N ALA A 443 20.66 -11.70 -28.86
CA ALA A 443 19.29 -11.74 -28.35
C ALA A 443 18.26 -11.86 -29.50
N ARG A 444 18.46 -11.13 -30.60
CA ARG A 444 17.56 -11.22 -31.76
C ARG A 444 17.64 -12.58 -32.47
N GLU A 445 18.83 -13.15 -32.59
CA GLU A 445 19.01 -14.50 -33.16
C GLU A 445 18.23 -15.55 -32.34
N ARG A 446 18.31 -15.49 -31.02
CA ARG A 446 17.53 -16.37 -30.14
C ARG A 446 16.03 -16.22 -30.38
N THR A 447 15.54 -15.00 -30.47
CA THR A 447 14.13 -14.74 -30.71
C THR A 447 13.68 -15.23 -32.10
N GLN A 448 14.47 -15.03 -33.13
CA GLN A 448 14.20 -15.54 -34.48
C GLN A 448 14.03 -17.06 -34.45
N ILE A 449 14.97 -17.79 -33.84
CA ILE A 449 14.91 -19.25 -33.70
C ILE A 449 13.63 -19.71 -33.02
N LEU A 450 13.24 -19.05 -31.90
CA LEU A 450 12.02 -19.40 -31.19
C LEU A 450 10.78 -19.18 -32.03
N MET A 451 10.70 -18.06 -32.77
CA MET A 451 9.57 -17.74 -33.64
C MET A 451 9.45 -18.73 -34.81
N ASP A 452 10.55 -19.07 -35.44
CA ASP A 452 10.58 -20.02 -36.57
C ASP A 452 10.22 -21.45 -36.13
N LEU A 453 10.76 -21.89 -34.98
CA LEU A 453 10.35 -23.17 -34.38
C LEU A 453 8.88 -23.20 -34.00
N SER A 454 8.35 -22.09 -33.48
CA SER A 454 6.93 -21.97 -33.18
C SER A 454 6.08 -22.12 -34.45
N ASN A 455 6.48 -21.52 -35.57
CA ASN A 455 5.79 -21.66 -36.85
C ASN A 455 5.84 -23.10 -37.36
N GLU A 456 7.04 -23.75 -37.32
CA GLU A 456 7.21 -25.13 -37.73
C GLU A 456 6.33 -26.11 -36.96
N LEU A 457 6.20 -25.89 -35.65
CA LEU A 457 5.47 -26.76 -34.73
C LEU A 457 3.99 -26.41 -34.53
N GLY A 458 3.52 -25.34 -35.17
CA GLY A 458 2.16 -24.81 -34.93
C GLY A 458 1.93 -24.40 -33.48
N GLY A 459 2.96 -23.87 -32.85
CA GLY A 459 3.00 -23.54 -31.45
C GLY A 459 2.88 -22.04 -31.13
N MET A 460 3.16 -21.68 -29.89
CA MET A 460 3.17 -20.32 -29.39
C MET A 460 4.46 -20.02 -28.62
N VAL A 461 5.13 -18.91 -28.93
CA VAL A 461 6.30 -18.46 -28.17
C VAL A 461 5.86 -17.83 -26.84
N ILE A 462 6.39 -18.36 -25.74
CA ILE A 462 6.15 -17.84 -24.39
C ILE A 462 7.29 -16.91 -23.98
N GLY A 463 6.92 -15.69 -23.57
CA GLY A 463 7.84 -14.68 -23.08
C GLY A 463 8.20 -14.88 -21.63
N THR A 464 9.46 -14.61 -21.31
CA THR A 464 10.03 -14.78 -19.98
C THR A 464 10.28 -13.46 -19.25
N GLY A 465 10.27 -12.32 -19.96
CA GLY A 465 10.55 -11.00 -19.40
C GLY A 465 9.61 -10.62 -18.26
N ASP A 466 10.16 -10.04 -17.21
CA ASP A 466 9.48 -9.67 -15.98
C ASP A 466 9.15 -8.16 -15.90
N LEU A 467 8.40 -7.77 -14.86
CA LEU A 467 7.98 -6.39 -14.64
C LEU A 467 9.15 -5.42 -14.47
N SER A 468 10.19 -5.82 -13.74
CA SER A 468 11.34 -4.97 -13.41
C SER A 468 12.18 -4.68 -14.65
N GLU A 469 12.43 -5.70 -15.48
CA GLU A 469 13.11 -5.55 -16.76
C GLU A 469 12.31 -4.65 -17.71
N LEU A 470 11.00 -4.83 -17.77
CA LEU A 470 10.11 -4.00 -18.60
C LEU A 470 10.10 -2.54 -18.14
N ALA A 471 10.15 -2.29 -16.83
CA ALA A 471 10.20 -0.93 -16.29
C ALA A 471 11.50 -0.21 -16.66
N LEU A 472 12.62 -0.90 -16.52
CA LEU A 472 13.95 -0.36 -16.84
C LEU A 472 14.25 -0.39 -18.35
N GLY A 473 13.43 -1.08 -19.15
CA GLY A 473 13.71 -1.38 -20.56
C GLY A 473 14.99 -2.19 -20.72
N TRP A 474 15.28 -3.06 -19.76
CA TRP A 474 16.44 -3.97 -19.79
C TRP A 474 16.11 -5.23 -20.57
N ALA A 475 15.89 -5.05 -21.85
CA ALA A 475 15.61 -6.07 -22.83
C ALA A 475 15.96 -5.55 -24.21
N THR A 476 16.35 -6.44 -25.13
CA THR A 476 16.65 -6.08 -26.53
C THR A 476 15.34 -5.84 -27.29
N TYR A 477 15.18 -4.64 -27.83
CA TYR A 477 14.04 -4.31 -28.68
C TYR A 477 14.00 -5.25 -29.92
N ASN A 478 12.83 -5.82 -30.19
CA ASN A 478 12.64 -6.86 -31.21
C ASN A 478 13.56 -8.07 -31.02
N GLY A 479 13.85 -8.38 -29.77
CA GLY A 479 14.60 -9.55 -29.33
C GLY A 479 13.84 -10.24 -28.19
N ASP A 480 14.49 -10.43 -27.07
CA ASP A 480 13.95 -11.09 -25.88
C ASP A 480 12.73 -10.39 -25.26
N HIS A 481 12.49 -9.12 -25.55
CA HIS A 481 11.28 -8.43 -25.12
C HIS A 481 10.02 -8.86 -25.91
N MET A 482 10.15 -9.57 -27.02
CA MET A 482 9.05 -10.01 -27.88
C MET A 482 8.69 -11.46 -27.67
N SER A 483 7.39 -11.72 -27.63
CA SER A 483 6.81 -13.06 -27.56
C SER A 483 5.36 -13.03 -28.04
N MET A 484 4.69 -14.18 -28.06
CA MET A 484 3.26 -14.24 -28.37
C MET A 484 2.40 -14.14 -27.11
N TYR A 485 2.95 -14.48 -25.94
CA TYR A 485 2.32 -14.30 -24.64
C TYR A 485 3.36 -14.23 -23.51
N GLY A 486 3.38 -13.15 -22.74
CA GLY A 486 4.33 -12.92 -21.64
C GLY A 486 3.76 -13.31 -20.29
N VAL A 487 4.06 -14.49 -19.79
CA VAL A 487 3.48 -15.01 -18.54
C VAL A 487 3.99 -14.30 -17.29
N ASN A 488 5.20 -13.70 -17.33
CA ASN A 488 5.83 -13.01 -16.21
C ASN A 488 5.71 -11.48 -16.27
N ALA A 489 5.03 -10.91 -17.27
CA ALA A 489 5.03 -9.48 -17.56
C ALA A 489 4.58 -8.57 -16.39
N SER A 490 3.89 -9.12 -15.40
CA SER A 490 3.41 -8.39 -14.20
C SER A 490 4.08 -8.89 -12.91
N ILE A 491 5.09 -9.75 -13.00
CA ILE A 491 5.81 -10.29 -11.84
C ILE A 491 7.13 -9.53 -11.69
N PRO A 492 7.39 -8.83 -10.56
CA PRO A 492 8.67 -8.18 -10.34
C PRO A 492 9.79 -9.18 -10.01
N LYS A 493 11.02 -8.81 -10.30
CA LYS A 493 12.20 -9.67 -10.11
C LYS A 493 12.34 -10.22 -8.69
N THR A 494 12.06 -9.40 -7.69
CA THR A 494 12.12 -9.81 -6.28
C THR A 494 11.10 -10.91 -5.96
N LEU A 495 9.89 -10.87 -6.53
CA LEU A 495 8.85 -11.87 -6.29
C LEU A 495 9.15 -13.21 -7.01
N ILE A 496 9.84 -13.20 -8.16
CA ILE A 496 10.17 -14.43 -8.91
C ILE A 496 10.92 -15.43 -8.03
N ARG A 497 11.89 -14.95 -7.25
CA ARG A 497 12.67 -15.80 -6.33
C ARG A 497 11.77 -16.58 -5.37
N TYR A 498 10.79 -15.91 -4.77
CA TYR A 498 9.84 -16.52 -3.84
C TYR A 498 8.93 -17.55 -4.50
N LEU A 499 8.45 -17.24 -5.72
CA LEU A 499 7.62 -18.18 -6.49
C LEU A 499 8.37 -19.45 -6.87
N VAL A 500 9.63 -19.33 -7.28
CA VAL A 500 10.48 -20.49 -7.62
C VAL A 500 10.81 -21.28 -6.36
N SER A 501 11.10 -20.64 -5.22
CA SER A 501 11.30 -21.31 -3.92
C SER A 501 10.05 -22.09 -3.49
N HIS A 502 8.87 -21.48 -3.62
CA HIS A 502 7.60 -22.15 -3.30
C HIS A 502 7.43 -23.47 -4.08
N VAL A 503 7.73 -23.47 -5.38
CA VAL A 503 7.66 -24.70 -6.19
C VAL A 503 8.73 -25.70 -5.79
N ALA A 504 9.96 -25.26 -5.49
CA ALA A 504 11.04 -26.12 -5.05
C ALA A 504 10.70 -26.87 -3.74
N GLU A 505 9.98 -26.21 -2.83
CA GLU A 505 9.62 -26.76 -1.53
C GLU A 505 8.42 -27.71 -1.59
N ASN A 506 7.44 -27.47 -2.49
CA ASN A 506 6.12 -28.09 -2.39
C ASN A 506 5.65 -28.92 -3.58
N SER A 507 6.31 -28.86 -4.75
CA SER A 507 5.67 -29.31 -5.98
C SER A 507 6.54 -30.16 -6.92
N VAL A 508 7.80 -30.50 -6.56
CA VAL A 508 8.74 -31.19 -7.47
C VAL A 508 9.50 -32.32 -6.76
N ASP A 509 10.11 -33.21 -7.57
CA ASP A 509 11.03 -34.22 -7.06
C ASP A 509 12.35 -33.61 -6.53
N GLU A 510 13.13 -34.40 -5.77
CA GLU A 510 14.34 -33.92 -5.08
C GLU A 510 15.42 -33.42 -6.06
N GLN A 511 15.52 -33.97 -7.24
CA GLN A 511 16.50 -33.52 -8.24
C GLN A 511 16.10 -32.14 -8.80
N SER A 512 14.85 -31.99 -9.15
CA SER A 512 14.29 -30.70 -9.61
C SER A 512 14.38 -29.66 -8.51
N ARG A 513 14.10 -30.02 -7.25
CA ARG A 513 14.26 -29.15 -6.08
C ARG A 513 15.68 -28.62 -5.96
N THR A 514 16.67 -29.50 -5.98
CA THR A 514 18.08 -29.11 -5.89
C THR A 514 18.47 -28.17 -7.02
N THR A 515 18.00 -28.43 -8.23
CA THR A 515 18.27 -27.59 -9.41
C THR A 515 17.62 -26.22 -9.27
N LEU A 516 16.37 -26.15 -8.79
CA LEU A 516 15.67 -24.86 -8.56
C LEU A 516 16.38 -24.02 -7.51
N LEU A 517 16.86 -24.63 -6.43
CA LEU A 517 17.64 -23.92 -5.40
C LEU A 517 18.96 -23.39 -5.94
N ASP A 518 19.67 -24.17 -6.80
CA ASP A 518 20.90 -23.68 -7.44
C ASP A 518 20.64 -22.52 -8.44
N ILE A 519 19.52 -22.54 -9.13
CA ILE A 519 19.07 -21.41 -9.98
C ILE A 519 18.83 -20.16 -9.15
N ILE A 520 18.17 -20.29 -7.98
CA ILE A 520 17.92 -19.19 -7.05
C ILE A 520 19.21 -18.54 -6.56
N ASP A 521 20.25 -19.35 -6.33
CA ASP A 521 21.56 -18.89 -5.84
C ASP A 521 22.48 -18.38 -6.98
N THR A 522 22.04 -18.50 -8.23
CA THR A 522 22.83 -18.02 -9.38
C THR A 522 22.69 -16.51 -9.53
N PRO A 523 23.80 -15.74 -9.61
CA PRO A 523 23.76 -14.30 -9.86
C PRO A 523 23.06 -13.95 -11.17
N ILE A 524 22.25 -12.88 -11.15
CA ILE A 524 21.54 -12.39 -12.35
C ILE A 524 22.55 -11.82 -13.34
N SER A 525 22.60 -12.39 -14.54
CA SER A 525 23.52 -11.98 -15.61
C SER A 525 22.82 -12.04 -16.97
N PRO A 526 23.12 -11.12 -17.91
CA PRO A 526 22.56 -11.14 -19.24
C PRO A 526 23.10 -12.29 -20.11
N GLU A 527 24.16 -13.01 -19.70
CA GLU A 527 24.81 -14.13 -20.42
C GLU A 527 25.12 -13.86 -21.91
N LEU A 528 25.40 -12.63 -22.24
CA LEU A 528 25.69 -12.20 -23.61
C LEU A 528 27.18 -11.93 -23.82
N ILE A 529 27.91 -11.58 -22.77
CA ILE A 529 29.36 -11.32 -22.78
C ILE A 529 30.09 -12.56 -22.26
N PRO A 530 31.21 -12.97 -22.91
CA PRO A 530 31.98 -14.12 -22.48
C PRO A 530 32.43 -14.03 -21.02
N ALA A 531 32.40 -15.16 -20.30
CA ALA A 531 32.94 -15.30 -18.96
C ALA A 531 34.45 -14.95 -18.91
N ASP A 532 34.99 -14.74 -17.70
CA ASP A 532 36.42 -14.56 -17.50
C ASP A 532 37.20 -15.87 -17.76
N GLU A 533 38.54 -15.81 -17.69
CA GLU A 533 39.43 -16.97 -17.92
C GLU A 533 39.21 -18.11 -16.89
N HIS A 534 38.49 -17.85 -15.82
CA HIS A 534 38.16 -18.80 -14.76
C HIS A 534 36.69 -19.27 -14.83
N GLY A 535 35.93 -18.87 -15.85
CA GLY A 535 34.53 -19.25 -16.04
C GLY A 535 33.54 -18.45 -15.17
N ASN A 536 33.99 -17.38 -14.50
CA ASN A 536 33.10 -16.53 -13.68
C ASN A 536 32.35 -15.53 -14.56
N ILE A 537 31.15 -15.19 -14.11
CA ILE A 537 30.32 -14.16 -14.73
C ILE A 537 31.03 -12.80 -14.61
N LYS A 538 31.44 -12.23 -15.76
CA LYS A 538 32.20 -10.98 -15.84
C LYS A 538 31.34 -9.75 -15.65
N GLN A 539 30.04 -9.83 -15.90
CA GLN A 539 29.10 -8.73 -15.86
C GLN A 539 27.84 -9.14 -15.12
N LYS A 540 27.62 -8.57 -13.94
CA LYS A 540 26.34 -8.70 -13.24
C LYS A 540 25.38 -7.61 -13.74
N THR A 541 24.13 -7.97 -13.96
CA THR A 541 23.10 -7.02 -14.40
C THR A 541 22.96 -5.87 -13.41
N GLU A 542 22.99 -6.17 -12.11
CA GLU A 542 22.84 -5.17 -11.07
C GLU A 542 23.98 -4.15 -10.98
N ASP A 543 25.19 -4.49 -11.47
CA ASP A 543 26.30 -3.53 -11.56
C ASP A 543 26.04 -2.43 -12.60
N LEU A 544 25.18 -2.71 -13.60
CA LEU A 544 24.88 -1.81 -14.72
C LEU A 544 23.58 -1.02 -14.52
N VAL A 545 22.57 -1.69 -14.01
CA VAL A 545 21.23 -1.09 -13.88
C VAL A 545 20.84 -0.79 -12.44
N GLY A 546 21.54 -1.35 -11.47
CA GLY A 546 21.28 -1.23 -10.04
C GLY A 546 20.52 -2.42 -9.45
N PRO A 547 20.48 -2.50 -8.12
CA PRO A 547 19.79 -3.55 -7.38
C PRO A 547 18.30 -3.61 -7.73
N TYR A 548 17.79 -4.79 -8.09
CA TYR A 548 16.38 -4.95 -8.43
C TYR A 548 15.44 -4.66 -7.26
N GLU A 549 15.84 -4.91 -6.02
CA GLU A 549 15.01 -4.58 -4.87
C GLU A 549 14.75 -3.07 -4.72
N LEU A 550 15.74 -2.22 -5.03
CA LEU A 550 15.52 -0.77 -5.09
C LEU A 550 14.59 -0.40 -6.25
N HIS A 551 14.78 -1.00 -7.43
CA HIS A 551 13.94 -0.69 -8.57
C HIS A 551 12.48 -1.15 -8.36
N ASP A 552 12.26 -2.33 -7.80
CA ASP A 552 10.93 -2.82 -7.48
C ASP A 552 10.24 -1.91 -6.45
N PHE A 553 10.97 -1.45 -5.44
CA PHE A 553 10.48 -0.45 -4.50
C PHE A 553 10.10 0.87 -5.22
N PHE A 554 10.94 1.36 -6.14
CA PHE A 554 10.66 2.57 -6.90
C PHE A 554 9.46 2.38 -7.85
N ILE A 555 9.39 1.26 -8.57
CA ILE A 555 8.27 0.91 -9.46
C ILE A 555 6.96 0.93 -8.68
N TYR A 556 6.92 0.27 -7.54
CA TYR A 556 5.72 0.19 -6.72
C TYR A 556 5.21 1.57 -6.31
N ASN A 557 6.07 2.36 -5.68
CA ASN A 557 5.69 3.68 -5.17
C ASN A 557 5.37 4.68 -6.30
N PHE A 558 6.12 4.64 -7.39
CA PHE A 558 5.91 5.51 -8.54
C PHE A 558 4.60 5.17 -9.28
N MET A 559 4.38 3.91 -9.56
CA MET A 559 3.23 3.50 -10.39
C MET A 559 1.94 3.35 -9.58
N ARG A 560 2.03 2.71 -8.42
CA ARG A 560 0.85 2.41 -7.61
C ARG A 560 0.26 3.67 -6.98
N PHE A 561 1.10 4.56 -6.47
CA PHE A 561 0.67 5.75 -5.73
C PHE A 561 0.97 7.06 -6.44
N GLY A 562 1.81 7.08 -7.47
CA GLY A 562 2.21 8.29 -8.17
C GLY A 562 3.04 9.22 -7.29
N PHE A 563 3.85 8.66 -6.39
CA PHE A 563 4.69 9.45 -5.51
C PHE A 563 5.79 10.17 -6.28
N SER A 564 6.14 11.36 -5.80
CA SER A 564 7.25 12.14 -6.33
C SER A 564 8.61 11.50 -6.00
N PRO A 565 9.67 11.75 -6.78
CA PRO A 565 11.01 11.27 -6.48
C PRO A 565 11.47 11.60 -5.06
N ALA A 566 11.19 12.79 -4.54
CA ALA A 566 11.57 13.19 -3.17
C ALA A 566 10.87 12.31 -2.11
N LYS A 567 9.59 12.01 -2.30
CA LYS A 567 8.86 11.11 -1.40
C LYS A 567 9.37 9.68 -1.50
N ILE A 568 9.61 9.16 -2.71
CA ILE A 568 10.17 7.81 -2.92
C ILE A 568 11.55 7.69 -2.26
N TYR A 569 12.40 8.70 -2.43
CA TYR A 569 13.72 8.74 -1.79
C TYR A 569 13.62 8.71 -0.26
N MET A 570 12.75 9.55 0.32
CA MET A 570 12.50 9.58 1.76
C MET A 570 12.05 8.21 2.27
N LEU A 571 11.09 7.57 1.60
CA LEU A 571 10.61 6.25 1.96
C LEU A 571 11.69 5.16 1.84
N ALA A 572 12.49 5.18 0.76
CA ALA A 572 13.57 4.22 0.56
C ALA A 572 14.64 4.30 1.67
N ARG A 573 14.99 5.51 2.13
CA ARG A 573 15.91 5.72 3.25
C ARG A 573 15.41 5.15 4.59
N HIS A 574 14.11 4.96 4.74
CA HIS A 574 13.51 4.33 5.92
C HIS A 574 13.31 2.82 5.73
N ALA A 575 13.05 2.38 4.50
CA ALA A 575 12.84 0.98 4.17
C ALA A 575 14.15 0.17 4.18
N PHE A 576 15.24 0.76 3.71
CA PHE A 576 16.53 0.07 3.60
C PHE A 576 17.52 0.60 4.63
N SER A 577 18.27 -0.32 5.25
CA SER A 577 19.32 0.08 6.19
C SER A 577 20.46 0.82 5.47
N LYS A 578 21.09 1.75 6.15
CA LYS A 578 22.22 2.51 5.60
C LYS A 578 23.46 1.63 5.33
N ASP A 579 23.57 0.52 6.01
CA ASP A 579 24.65 -0.47 5.80
C ASP A 579 24.44 -1.22 4.48
N LEU A 580 23.17 -1.36 4.04
CA LEU A 580 22.85 -1.99 2.77
C LEU A 580 22.95 -0.99 1.61
N TYR A 581 22.33 0.19 1.74
CA TYR A 581 22.34 1.24 0.74
C TYR A 581 22.53 2.62 1.37
N SER A 582 23.63 3.31 1.00
CA SER A 582 23.83 4.70 1.41
C SER A 582 22.83 5.64 0.71
N ASP A 583 22.67 6.82 1.28
CA ASP A 583 21.81 7.87 0.73
C ASP A 583 22.18 8.22 -0.73
N GLU A 584 23.47 8.21 -1.06
CA GLU A 584 23.97 8.47 -2.42
C GLU A 584 23.65 7.34 -3.39
N VAL A 585 23.71 6.09 -2.93
CA VAL A 585 23.36 4.92 -3.73
C VAL A 585 21.88 4.94 -4.08
N ILE A 586 21.01 5.19 -3.11
CA ILE A 586 19.56 5.30 -3.33
C ILE A 586 19.26 6.43 -4.33
N LYS A 587 19.85 7.62 -4.14
CA LYS A 587 19.70 8.77 -5.03
C LYS A 587 20.16 8.47 -6.46
N HIS A 588 21.33 7.83 -6.60
CA HIS A 588 21.89 7.45 -7.90
C HIS A 588 20.94 6.52 -8.66
N TRP A 589 20.45 5.47 -8.03
CA TRP A 589 19.60 4.49 -8.68
C TRP A 589 18.18 5.00 -8.91
N LEU A 590 17.64 5.86 -8.05
CA LEU A 590 16.36 6.53 -8.30
C LEU A 590 16.45 7.43 -9.55
N LYS A 591 17.51 8.21 -9.68
CA LYS A 591 17.75 9.04 -10.88
C LYS A 591 17.90 8.17 -12.13
N THR A 592 18.61 7.05 -12.02
CA THR A 592 18.78 6.09 -13.10
C THR A 592 17.44 5.43 -13.47
N PHE A 593 16.63 5.04 -12.49
CA PHE A 593 15.28 4.53 -12.69
C PHE A 593 14.41 5.52 -13.47
N VAL A 594 14.30 6.76 -13.01
CA VAL A 594 13.49 7.80 -13.68
C VAL A 594 13.94 7.97 -15.13
N ARG A 595 15.25 8.16 -15.36
CA ARG A 595 15.78 8.33 -16.72
C ARG A 595 15.46 7.15 -17.62
N ARG A 596 15.68 5.93 -17.17
CA ARG A 596 15.41 4.71 -17.95
C ARG A 596 13.92 4.50 -18.16
N PHE A 597 13.12 4.66 -17.13
CA PHE A 597 11.67 4.48 -17.22
C PHE A 597 11.04 5.35 -18.31
N PHE A 598 11.46 6.60 -18.45
CA PHE A 598 10.98 7.48 -19.52
C PHE A 598 11.60 7.13 -20.88
N ASN A 599 12.92 7.04 -20.96
CA ASN A 599 13.61 6.84 -22.24
C ASN A 599 13.30 5.48 -22.91
N GLN A 600 12.92 4.46 -22.14
CA GLN A 600 12.63 3.14 -22.64
C GLN A 600 11.14 2.86 -22.90
N GLN A 601 10.29 3.89 -22.82
CA GLN A 601 8.85 3.74 -23.05
C GLN A 601 8.52 3.14 -24.43
N PHE A 602 9.29 3.45 -25.47
CA PHE A 602 9.05 2.91 -26.80
C PHE A 602 9.05 1.38 -26.85
N LYS A 603 9.84 0.73 -25.98
CA LYS A 603 9.83 -0.74 -25.85
C LYS A 603 8.51 -1.25 -25.27
N ARG A 604 7.95 -0.52 -24.30
CA ARG A 604 6.67 -0.90 -23.67
C ARG A 604 5.45 -0.68 -24.56
N SER A 605 5.55 0.21 -25.54
CA SER A 605 4.43 0.48 -26.46
C SER A 605 3.99 -0.73 -27.29
N CYS A 606 4.85 -1.71 -27.48
CA CYS A 606 4.59 -2.93 -28.24
C CYS A 606 4.69 -4.21 -27.42
N LEU A 607 4.47 -4.13 -26.10
CA LEU A 607 4.54 -5.31 -25.25
C LEU A 607 3.51 -6.38 -25.65
N PRO A 608 3.92 -7.67 -25.63
CA PRO A 608 3.01 -8.79 -25.77
C PRO A 608 1.88 -8.77 -24.74
N ASP A 609 0.80 -9.50 -25.00
CA ASP A 609 -0.22 -9.77 -24.01
C ASP A 609 0.36 -10.62 -22.87
N GLY A 610 -0.15 -10.40 -21.67
CA GLY A 610 0.19 -11.16 -20.48
C GLY A 610 -0.79 -10.88 -19.34
N PRO A 611 -0.89 -11.77 -18.33
CA PRO A 611 -1.81 -11.59 -17.23
C PRO A 611 -1.34 -10.47 -16.30
N LYS A 612 -2.27 -9.66 -15.80
CA LYS A 612 -2.02 -8.80 -14.65
C LYS A 612 -2.20 -9.63 -13.38
N VAL A 613 -1.16 -9.71 -12.57
CA VAL A 613 -1.15 -10.49 -11.32
C VAL A 613 -1.29 -9.58 -10.10
N GLY A 614 -0.39 -8.64 -9.94
CA GLY A 614 -0.38 -7.71 -8.81
C GLY A 614 -1.09 -6.38 -9.11
N SER A 615 -0.95 -5.44 -8.16
CA SER A 615 -1.55 -4.10 -8.26
C SER A 615 -0.89 -3.20 -9.32
N VAL A 616 0.28 -3.57 -9.85
CA VAL A 616 1.06 -2.82 -10.83
C VAL A 616 1.28 -3.66 -12.09
N SER A 617 1.09 -3.05 -13.26
CA SER A 617 1.39 -3.64 -14.56
C SER A 617 1.83 -2.55 -15.53
N LEU A 618 2.65 -2.92 -16.51
CA LEU A 618 3.17 -2.00 -17.53
C LEU A 618 2.50 -2.19 -18.90
N SER A 619 1.41 -2.97 -18.97
CA SER A 619 0.68 -3.16 -20.21
C SER A 619 0.18 -1.82 -20.78
N PRO A 620 0.51 -1.47 -22.03
CA PRO A 620 0.04 -0.24 -22.66
C PRO A 620 -1.48 -0.26 -22.95
N ARG A 621 -2.11 -1.41 -22.85
CA ARG A 621 -3.57 -1.60 -23.00
C ARG A 621 -4.32 -1.41 -21.69
N GLY A 622 -3.60 -1.43 -20.56
CA GLY A 622 -4.16 -1.41 -19.20
C GLY A 622 -3.62 -0.26 -18.34
N ASP A 623 -2.72 -0.57 -17.45
CA ASP A 623 -2.36 0.29 -16.30
C ASP A 623 -1.49 1.49 -16.64
N TRP A 624 -0.61 1.40 -17.66
CA TRP A 624 0.33 2.46 -17.95
C TRP A 624 0.34 2.89 -19.41
N ARG A 625 -0.16 4.08 -19.66
CA ARG A 625 -0.19 4.71 -20.98
C ARG A 625 0.60 6.01 -20.92
N MET A 626 1.78 6.01 -21.50
CA MET A 626 2.67 7.18 -21.57
C MET A 626 3.14 7.38 -23.01
N PRO A 627 3.21 8.62 -23.52
CA PRO A 627 3.86 8.89 -24.79
C PRO A 627 5.32 8.46 -24.77
N THR A 628 5.83 7.96 -25.89
CA THR A 628 7.23 7.49 -26.00
C THR A 628 8.24 8.62 -25.98
N ASP A 629 7.81 9.82 -26.24
CA ASP A 629 8.57 11.07 -26.29
C ASP A 629 8.30 11.99 -25.09
N ALA A 630 7.69 11.47 -24.03
CA ALA A 630 7.48 12.21 -22.80
C ALA A 630 8.81 12.61 -22.14
N SER A 631 8.92 13.87 -21.74
CA SER A 631 10.12 14.39 -21.05
C SER A 631 10.15 13.96 -19.58
N SER A 632 11.30 13.48 -19.12
CA SER A 632 11.59 13.18 -17.71
C SER A 632 12.10 14.38 -16.91
N ALA A 633 12.21 15.57 -17.52
CA ALA A 633 12.92 16.70 -16.96
C ALA A 633 12.42 17.13 -15.56
N LEU A 634 11.09 17.10 -15.32
CA LEU A 634 10.51 17.46 -14.03
C LEU A 634 10.96 16.50 -12.91
N TRP A 635 10.87 15.20 -13.15
CA TRP A 635 11.26 14.18 -12.17
C TRP A 635 12.77 14.14 -11.94
N LEU A 636 13.57 14.34 -13.00
CA LEU A 636 15.03 14.39 -12.87
C LEU A 636 15.49 15.64 -12.11
N ALA A 637 14.87 16.80 -12.34
CA ALA A 637 15.17 18.02 -11.59
C ALA A 637 14.87 17.83 -10.09
N GLU A 638 13.81 17.12 -9.73
CA GLU A 638 13.51 16.78 -8.34
C GLU A 638 14.57 15.83 -7.76
N CYS A 639 15.00 14.80 -8.51
CA CYS A 639 16.10 13.93 -8.10
C CYS A 639 17.43 14.66 -7.88
N GLU A 640 17.69 15.76 -8.58
CA GLU A 640 18.91 16.55 -8.42
C GLU A 640 18.91 17.37 -7.13
N ASN A 641 17.74 17.74 -6.65
CA ASN A 641 17.53 18.54 -5.44
C ASN A 641 17.41 17.69 -4.14
N LEU A 642 17.59 16.38 -4.22
CA LEU A 642 17.53 15.47 -3.08
C LEU A 642 18.72 15.62 -2.13
#